data_d8905fdc8b6756f2a239230d32c98137
#
_entry.id   d8905fdc8b6756f2a239230d32c98137
#
_cell.length_a   1.000
_cell.length_b   1.000
_cell.length_c   1.000
_cell.angle_alpha   90.00
_cell.angle_beta   90.00
_cell.angle_gamma   90.00
#
_symmetry.space_group_name_H-M   'P 1'
#
loop_
_entity.id
_entity.type
_entity.pdbx_description
1 polymer ?
#
loop_
_entity_poly.entity_id
_entity_poly.type
_entity_poly.pdbx_seq_one_letter_code
_entity_poly.pdbx_strand_id
1 'polypeptide(L)'
;MMKFKNKKKKKNSRSYTLKGTVDHVNKKYAFIEIDEFSEDIKIRSRFLKGAIHGDKVEVKVFHHLSRKNLEGEVIKIIERKTTEFIGTIQDSKGFAFFIPKNKKVFVDFFVKKRKSEKFSKNKKYLAKVVDWGNSLKKPEAKIIKCIGNIGENETEINSIIYDFDLPTEFPSEVIKETDLLNERISEKEISKRKDLRSIDTFTIDPDDAKDFDDALSLEKKDNHYLIGIHIADVSHFFNIRTTINKEAEKRATSIYLVDRTIPMLPEKLSNNLCSLKPNVDRLTYSVIIKFDIDFSIIDYWIGRTVIHSKKRFTYDDAQESINNKNGLFHEKLNLLNSIAKKIRDKRFSSGSFNFRSNEIKFKLDKNKKPVEVYKKNRKDTHKMVEEYMLLANKLVAEKIISIEKKEKKTYPFVYRIHEDPEESKVNELKNYIKQFGYTINTNEGNLANSLNGLMKEIKGKPEDRSIEKFAIRSMSKAIYSTKKEKHFGLSFRHYTHFTSPIRRFPDVMVHRLLSDYMNESKPKEKTYYDIMCKHSSKMEINASKAERESIKYKQAEFMSMFIGKKFEAVISGVTEWGVYAEIVETLCEGLIKISSMKDDHYVFDSEKMRITGRNNKKIFRLGQSIRVKVIDTDIEKRTIDLELS
;
A
#
# COMPACT_ATOMS: atom_id res chain seq x y z
N MET A 1 -71.52 -7.04 25.63
CA MET A 1 -70.73 -6.26 24.69
C MET A 1 -69.69 -5.41 25.45
N MET A 2 -68.48 -5.92 25.60
CA MET A 2 -67.37 -5.18 26.18
C MET A 2 -66.30 -4.97 25.13
N LYS A 3 -66.01 -3.69 24.80
CA LYS A 3 -65.00 -3.25 23.83
C LYS A 3 -63.61 -3.36 24.47
N PHE A 4 -62.75 -4.25 23.98
CA PHE A 4 -61.34 -4.27 24.32
C PHE A 4 -60.62 -3.15 23.59
N LYS A 5 -60.10 -2.17 24.34
CA LYS A 5 -59.17 -1.14 23.87
C LYS A 5 -57.78 -1.77 23.68
N ASN A 6 -57.32 -1.89 22.42
CA ASN A 6 -55.97 -2.22 22.07
C ASN A 6 -55.00 -1.08 22.49
N LYS A 7 -54.28 -1.26 23.59
CA LYS A 7 -53.11 -0.43 23.96
C LYS A 7 -51.94 -0.82 23.06
N LYS A 8 -51.61 0.02 22.06
CA LYS A 8 -50.35 -0.05 21.34
C LYS A 8 -49.19 0.05 22.35
N LYS A 9 -48.48 -1.06 22.61
CA LYS A 9 -47.22 -1.05 23.35
C LYS A 9 -46.19 -0.22 22.57
N LYS A 10 -45.79 0.95 23.09
CA LYS A 10 -44.58 1.67 22.64
C LYS A 10 -43.40 0.74 22.84
N LYS A 11 -42.80 0.24 21.75
CA LYS A 11 -41.51 -0.46 21.77
C LYS A 11 -40.44 0.56 22.20
N ASN A 12 -39.91 0.43 23.40
CA ASN A 12 -38.75 1.19 23.86
C ASN A 12 -37.54 0.75 23.02
N SER A 13 -37.19 1.50 21.99
CA SER A 13 -35.90 1.40 21.31
C SER A 13 -34.83 1.96 22.24
N ARG A 14 -34.00 1.11 22.83
CA ARG A 14 -32.79 1.57 23.55
C ARG A 14 -31.87 2.22 22.51
N SER A 15 -31.61 3.50 22.64
CA SER A 15 -30.61 4.23 21.86
C SER A 15 -29.45 4.58 22.76
N TYR A 16 -28.22 4.48 22.27
CA TYR A 16 -26.99 4.88 22.94
C TYR A 16 -26.13 5.70 22.00
N THR A 17 -25.17 6.44 22.54
CA THR A 17 -24.33 7.36 21.78
C THR A 17 -22.91 6.84 21.74
N LEU A 18 -22.31 6.85 20.55
CA LEU A 18 -20.93 6.42 20.30
C LEU A 18 -20.16 7.50 19.54
N LYS A 19 -18.84 7.46 19.66
CA LYS A 19 -17.92 8.28 18.84
C LYS A 19 -17.29 7.40 17.79
N GLY A 20 -17.21 7.88 16.55
CA GLY A 20 -16.61 7.12 15.44
C GLY A 20 -16.17 8.02 14.31
N THR A 21 -15.60 7.41 13.28
CA THR A 21 -15.10 8.09 12.09
C THR A 21 -15.97 7.75 10.90
N VAL A 22 -16.36 8.77 10.11
CA VAL A 22 -17.14 8.56 8.89
C VAL A 22 -16.29 7.86 7.84
N ASP A 23 -16.62 6.63 7.49
CA ASP A 23 -16.01 5.90 6.37
C ASP A 23 -17.04 5.65 5.26
N HIS A 24 -16.56 5.25 4.09
CA HIS A 24 -17.32 4.85 2.93
C HIS A 24 -18.63 5.64 2.69
N VAL A 25 -18.48 6.90 2.29
CA VAL A 25 -19.62 7.78 1.94
C VAL A 25 -20.02 7.54 0.49
N ASN A 26 -21.34 7.36 0.24
CA ASN A 26 -21.94 7.41 -1.09
C ASN A 26 -23.21 8.29 -1.08
N LYS A 27 -23.85 8.42 -2.23
CA LYS A 27 -25.05 9.29 -2.36
C LYS A 27 -26.23 8.86 -1.46
N LYS A 28 -26.31 7.62 -1.03
CA LYS A 28 -27.45 7.07 -0.29
C LYS A 28 -27.17 6.86 1.21
N TYR A 29 -25.93 6.50 1.55
CA TYR A 29 -25.53 6.19 2.94
C TYR A 29 -24.03 6.34 3.14
N ALA A 30 -23.62 6.34 4.41
CA ALA A 30 -22.23 6.20 4.86
C ALA A 30 -22.14 5.13 5.95
N PHE A 31 -20.94 4.68 6.25
CA PHE A 31 -20.63 3.85 7.41
C PHE A 31 -19.83 4.65 8.41
N ILE A 32 -20.04 4.38 9.69
CA ILE A 32 -19.24 4.95 10.78
C ILE A 32 -18.46 3.81 11.41
N GLU A 33 -17.13 3.89 11.29
CA GLU A 33 -16.18 3.01 11.93
C GLU A 33 -16.00 3.40 13.40
N ILE A 34 -16.10 2.42 14.31
CA ILE A 34 -15.94 2.61 15.74
C ILE A 34 -14.86 1.66 16.22
N ASP A 35 -13.79 2.19 16.82
CA ASP A 35 -12.61 1.43 17.23
C ASP A 35 -12.91 0.25 18.18
N GLU A 36 -14.03 0.31 18.91
CA GLU A 36 -14.42 -0.68 19.94
C GLU A 36 -15.37 -1.77 19.41
N PHE A 37 -15.86 -1.65 18.16
CA PHE A 37 -16.86 -2.56 17.57
C PHE A 37 -16.33 -3.20 16.28
N SER A 38 -16.71 -4.45 16.08
CA SER A 38 -16.37 -5.19 14.84
C SER A 38 -17.28 -4.86 13.65
N GLU A 39 -18.40 -4.20 13.88
CA GLU A 39 -19.39 -3.84 12.85
C GLU A 39 -19.55 -2.34 12.73
N ASP A 40 -19.52 -1.85 11.48
CA ASP A 40 -19.76 -0.45 11.16
C ASP A 40 -21.23 -0.06 11.28
N ILE A 41 -21.49 1.19 11.69
CA ILE A 41 -22.85 1.71 11.78
C ILE A 41 -23.25 2.34 10.46
N LYS A 42 -24.32 1.84 9.83
CA LYS A 42 -24.86 2.38 8.60
C LYS A 42 -25.73 3.60 8.85
N ILE A 43 -25.40 4.73 8.21
CA ILE A 43 -26.14 5.99 8.33
C ILE A 43 -26.62 6.45 6.96
N ARG A 44 -27.90 6.70 6.82
CA ARG A 44 -28.47 7.26 5.57
C ARG A 44 -28.03 8.71 5.37
N SER A 45 -27.77 9.13 4.13
CA SER A 45 -27.22 10.46 3.80
C SER A 45 -27.96 11.62 4.48
N ARG A 46 -29.29 11.55 4.59
CA ARG A 46 -30.10 12.58 5.28
C ARG A 46 -29.82 12.73 6.78
N PHE A 47 -29.22 11.71 7.41
CA PHE A 47 -28.89 11.69 8.83
C PHE A 47 -27.41 11.95 9.11
N LEU A 48 -26.61 12.27 8.08
CA LEU A 48 -25.19 12.62 8.23
C LEU A 48 -24.98 14.05 8.76
N LYS A 49 -26.00 14.92 8.69
CA LYS A 49 -25.92 16.33 9.12
C LYS A 49 -24.71 17.09 8.55
N GLY A 50 -24.37 16.81 7.28
CA GLY A 50 -23.24 17.44 6.61
C GLY A 50 -21.87 16.86 6.98
N ALA A 51 -21.80 15.73 7.69
CA ALA A 51 -20.56 15.00 7.88
C ALA A 51 -20.07 14.40 6.57
N ILE A 52 -18.76 14.46 6.34
CA ILE A 52 -18.08 13.93 5.16
C ILE A 52 -17.09 12.83 5.58
N HIS A 53 -16.57 12.11 4.58
CA HIS A 53 -15.59 11.04 4.83
C HIS A 53 -14.38 11.52 5.64
N GLY A 54 -14.08 10.80 6.69
CA GLY A 54 -12.97 11.04 7.60
C GLY A 54 -13.29 11.94 8.80
N ASP A 55 -14.48 12.57 8.85
CA ASP A 55 -14.89 13.36 10.00
C ASP A 55 -15.08 12.48 11.24
N LYS A 56 -14.65 12.97 12.40
CA LYS A 56 -15.01 12.35 13.68
C LYS A 56 -16.38 12.85 14.13
N VAL A 57 -17.24 11.94 14.42
CA VAL A 57 -18.65 12.22 14.74
C VAL A 57 -19.11 11.55 16.00
N GLU A 58 -20.12 12.14 16.63
CA GLU A 58 -20.92 11.52 17.66
C GLU A 58 -22.22 11.01 17.03
N VAL A 59 -22.52 9.72 17.24
CA VAL A 59 -23.61 9.01 16.55
C VAL A 59 -24.56 8.42 17.57
N LYS A 60 -25.86 8.66 17.39
CA LYS A 60 -26.92 7.94 18.09
C LYS A 60 -27.27 6.68 17.35
N VAL A 61 -27.08 5.53 17.99
CA VAL A 61 -27.30 4.21 17.42
C VAL A 61 -28.70 3.72 17.78
N PHE A 62 -29.41 3.18 16.79
CA PHE A 62 -30.75 2.61 16.97
C PHE A 62 -30.67 1.09 16.97
N HIS A 63 -31.05 0.47 18.07
CA HIS A 63 -31.13 -1.00 18.16
C HIS A 63 -32.46 -1.45 17.57
N HIS A 64 -32.41 -2.05 16.38
CA HIS A 64 -33.55 -2.79 15.82
C HIS A 64 -33.38 -4.29 16.09
N LEU A 65 -34.21 -4.87 16.95
CA LEU A 65 -34.20 -6.31 17.29
C LEU A 65 -34.37 -7.26 16.10
N SER A 66 -34.66 -6.74 14.90
CA SER A 66 -34.94 -7.54 13.69
C SER A 66 -33.95 -7.34 12.53
N ARG A 67 -32.89 -6.52 12.67
CA ARG A 67 -31.91 -6.24 11.59
C ARG A 67 -30.50 -6.60 12.00
N LYS A 68 -29.78 -7.29 11.10
CA LYS A 68 -28.39 -7.66 11.25
C LYS A 68 -27.42 -6.47 11.31
N ASN A 69 -27.77 -5.30 10.75
CA ASN A 69 -26.89 -4.15 10.66
C ASN A 69 -27.36 -3.04 11.59
N LEU A 70 -26.45 -2.44 12.34
CA LEU A 70 -26.67 -1.27 13.17
C LEU A 70 -27.00 -0.05 12.29
N GLU A 71 -28.08 0.67 12.60
CA GLU A 71 -28.43 1.95 11.96
C GLU A 71 -28.36 3.08 12.98
N GLY A 72 -28.08 4.31 12.53
CA GLY A 72 -27.98 5.47 13.43
C GLY A 72 -28.17 6.81 12.74
N GLU A 73 -27.95 7.89 13.50
CA GLU A 73 -27.88 9.28 13.02
C GLU A 73 -26.68 10.00 13.66
N VAL A 74 -26.02 10.87 12.91
CA VAL A 74 -25.00 11.77 13.45
C VAL A 74 -25.68 12.81 14.33
N ILE A 75 -25.25 12.93 15.60
CA ILE A 75 -25.72 13.98 16.51
C ILE A 75 -24.90 15.25 16.28
N LYS A 76 -23.58 15.09 16.27
CA LYS A 76 -22.60 16.19 16.23
C LYS A 76 -21.35 15.76 15.45
N ILE A 77 -20.78 16.69 14.71
CA ILE A 77 -19.43 16.57 14.15
C ILE A 77 -18.46 17.08 15.19
N ILE A 78 -17.56 16.21 15.67
CA ILE A 78 -16.60 16.52 16.73
C ILE A 78 -15.36 17.21 16.12
N GLU A 79 -14.88 16.65 15.01
CA GLU A 79 -13.68 17.14 14.34
C GLU A 79 -13.81 16.92 12.83
N ARG A 80 -13.45 17.92 12.04
CA ARG A 80 -13.35 17.81 10.59
C ARG A 80 -11.98 17.28 10.20
N LYS A 81 -11.94 16.25 9.37
CA LYS A 81 -10.68 15.71 8.86
C LYS A 81 -9.97 16.69 7.94
N THR A 82 -10.71 17.32 7.04
CA THR A 82 -10.17 18.29 6.10
C THR A 82 -11.14 19.45 5.89
N THR A 83 -10.58 20.62 5.68
CA THR A 83 -11.33 21.84 5.33
C THR A 83 -10.94 22.35 3.95
N GLU A 84 -9.97 21.74 3.28
CA GLU A 84 -9.44 22.17 2.00
C GLU A 84 -9.71 21.09 0.93
N PHE A 85 -10.14 21.52 -0.25
CA PHE A 85 -10.54 20.64 -1.35
C PHE A 85 -10.01 21.14 -2.67
N ILE A 86 -9.63 20.21 -3.56
CA ILE A 86 -9.43 20.54 -4.97
C ILE A 86 -10.70 20.25 -5.76
N GLY A 87 -11.03 21.17 -6.66
CA GLY A 87 -12.20 21.08 -7.48
C GLY A 87 -12.19 22.04 -8.66
N THR A 88 -13.31 22.04 -9.37
CA THR A 88 -13.57 22.97 -10.48
C THR A 88 -14.60 23.99 -10.05
N ILE A 89 -14.67 25.10 -10.78
CA ILE A 89 -15.62 26.18 -10.48
C ILE A 89 -16.64 26.27 -11.60
N GLN A 90 -17.90 26.20 -11.22
CA GLN A 90 -19.03 26.56 -12.09
C GLN A 90 -19.35 28.04 -11.82
N ASP A 91 -18.92 28.89 -12.74
CA ASP A 91 -19.05 30.35 -12.63
C ASP A 91 -20.42 30.81 -13.13
N SER A 92 -21.06 31.73 -12.41
CA SER A 92 -22.33 32.35 -12.71
C SER A 92 -22.26 33.89 -12.49
N LYS A 93 -23.26 34.63 -12.95
CA LYS A 93 -23.30 36.08 -12.71
C LYS A 93 -23.49 36.37 -11.21
N GLY A 94 -22.44 36.93 -10.57
CA GLY A 94 -22.48 37.37 -9.17
C GLY A 94 -22.12 36.30 -8.10
N PHE A 95 -22.08 35.03 -8.45
CA PHE A 95 -21.68 33.94 -7.55
C PHE A 95 -21.06 32.77 -8.32
N ALA A 96 -20.44 31.87 -7.61
CA ALA A 96 -19.92 30.64 -8.19
C ALA A 96 -20.17 29.44 -7.27
N PHE A 97 -20.14 28.25 -7.82
CA PHE A 97 -20.08 27.00 -7.06
C PHE A 97 -18.76 26.31 -7.28
N PHE A 98 -18.12 25.94 -6.17
CA PHE A 98 -16.96 25.07 -6.18
C PHE A 98 -17.45 23.63 -6.06
N ILE A 99 -17.08 22.81 -7.04
CA ILE A 99 -17.45 21.39 -7.14
C ILE A 99 -16.23 20.56 -6.79
N PRO A 100 -16.15 19.95 -5.59
CA PRO A 100 -15.05 19.10 -5.20
C PRO A 100 -14.90 17.91 -6.16
N LYS A 101 -13.67 17.55 -6.50
CA LYS A 101 -13.38 16.36 -7.34
C LYS A 101 -13.26 15.09 -6.52
N ASN A 102 -13.11 15.18 -5.20
CA ASN A 102 -13.10 14.03 -4.32
C ASN A 102 -14.44 13.29 -4.39
N LYS A 103 -14.43 12.05 -4.89
CA LYS A 103 -15.61 11.18 -5.09
C LYS A 103 -16.39 10.86 -3.79
N LYS A 104 -15.83 11.21 -2.63
CA LYS A 104 -16.43 10.99 -1.31
C LYS A 104 -17.08 12.24 -0.72
N VAL A 105 -17.02 13.37 -1.45
CA VAL A 105 -17.63 14.65 -1.05
C VAL A 105 -18.76 14.95 -2.04
N PHE A 106 -19.99 14.86 -1.55
CA PHE A 106 -21.22 15.00 -2.38
C PHE A 106 -21.90 16.36 -2.17
N VAL A 107 -21.14 17.37 -1.76
CA VAL A 107 -21.66 18.71 -1.47
C VAL A 107 -20.90 19.75 -2.29
N ASP A 108 -21.63 20.57 -3.03
CA ASP A 108 -21.06 21.73 -3.72
C ASP A 108 -21.00 22.92 -2.76
N PHE A 109 -19.90 23.64 -2.79
CA PHE A 109 -19.67 24.79 -1.92
C PHE A 109 -19.97 26.09 -2.63
N PHE A 110 -20.71 26.97 -1.98
CA PHE A 110 -20.94 28.32 -2.46
C PHE A 110 -19.64 29.14 -2.38
N VAL A 111 -19.31 29.89 -3.44
CA VAL A 111 -18.16 30.79 -3.50
C VAL A 111 -18.66 32.20 -3.74
N LYS A 112 -18.41 33.08 -2.76
CA LYS A 112 -18.72 34.49 -2.89
C LYS A 112 -17.71 35.14 -3.84
N LYS A 113 -18.19 35.64 -4.97
CA LYS A 113 -17.38 36.19 -6.05
C LYS A 113 -17.27 37.70 -5.95
N ARG A 114 -16.04 38.25 -6.11
CA ARG A 114 -15.84 39.67 -6.33
C ARG A 114 -16.14 40.02 -7.79
N LYS A 115 -16.58 41.26 -8.07
CA LYS A 115 -16.94 41.69 -9.44
C LYS A 115 -15.81 41.52 -10.46
N SER A 116 -14.56 41.61 -10.02
CA SER A 116 -13.35 41.48 -10.85
C SER A 116 -12.85 40.04 -11.02
N GLU A 117 -13.37 39.07 -10.24
CA GLU A 117 -12.89 37.69 -10.30
C GLU A 117 -13.53 36.94 -11.46
N LYS A 118 -12.69 36.31 -12.27
CA LYS A 118 -13.12 35.42 -13.36
C LYS A 118 -12.49 34.02 -13.13
N PHE A 119 -13.33 32.99 -13.12
CA PHE A 119 -12.87 31.61 -12.99
C PHE A 119 -12.95 30.90 -14.34
N SER A 120 -11.92 30.15 -14.68
CA SER A 120 -11.89 29.33 -15.90
C SER A 120 -12.43 27.94 -15.62
N LYS A 121 -13.33 27.45 -16.49
CA LYS A 121 -13.89 26.09 -16.40
C LYS A 121 -12.85 24.98 -16.60
N ASN A 122 -11.76 25.29 -17.32
CA ASN A 122 -10.70 24.31 -17.63
C ASN A 122 -9.58 24.28 -16.58
N LYS A 123 -9.78 24.90 -15.40
CA LYS A 123 -8.79 24.93 -14.33
C LYS A 123 -9.30 24.29 -13.07
N LYS A 124 -8.36 23.70 -12.31
CA LYS A 124 -8.59 23.25 -10.95
C LYS A 124 -8.13 24.29 -9.95
N TYR A 125 -8.86 24.39 -8.86
CA TYR A 125 -8.64 25.34 -7.78
C TYR A 125 -8.56 24.61 -6.45
N LEU A 126 -7.74 25.13 -5.53
CA LEU A 126 -7.78 24.80 -4.12
C LEU A 126 -8.74 25.75 -3.42
N ALA A 127 -9.70 25.22 -2.70
CA ALA A 127 -10.66 25.97 -1.91
C ALA A 127 -10.66 25.52 -0.47
N LYS A 128 -10.85 26.45 0.46
CA LYS A 128 -11.02 26.21 1.90
C LYS A 128 -12.44 26.50 2.32
N VAL A 129 -13.08 25.56 3.00
CA VAL A 129 -14.40 25.77 3.57
C VAL A 129 -14.29 26.73 4.75
N VAL A 130 -15.04 27.81 4.70
CA VAL A 130 -15.07 28.87 5.73
C VAL A 130 -16.33 28.78 6.59
N ASP A 131 -17.41 28.25 6.03
CA ASP A 131 -18.66 28.00 6.73
C ASP A 131 -19.28 26.69 6.22
N TRP A 132 -19.59 25.78 7.13
CA TRP A 132 -20.18 24.49 6.76
C TRP A 132 -21.69 24.55 6.56
N GLY A 133 -22.28 25.73 6.76
CA GLY A 133 -23.71 25.92 6.62
C GLY A 133 -24.55 25.16 7.65
N ASN A 134 -25.84 25.07 7.34
CA ASN A 134 -26.81 24.31 8.14
C ASN A 134 -27.96 23.85 7.23
N SER A 135 -29.08 23.41 7.82
CA SER A 135 -30.26 22.97 7.04
C SER A 135 -30.84 24.03 6.09
N LEU A 136 -30.57 25.32 6.32
CA LEU A 136 -31.09 26.46 5.55
C LEU A 136 -30.02 27.12 4.66
N LYS A 137 -28.73 26.96 5.00
CA LYS A 137 -27.61 27.62 4.31
C LYS A 137 -26.62 26.58 3.76
N LYS A 138 -26.35 26.65 2.44
CA LYS A 138 -25.29 25.83 1.82
C LYS A 138 -23.92 26.17 2.41
N PRO A 139 -22.98 25.19 2.46
CA PRO A 139 -21.63 25.47 2.92
C PRO A 139 -20.93 26.44 1.96
N GLU A 140 -20.08 27.30 2.52
CA GLU A 140 -19.35 28.35 1.81
C GLU A 140 -17.84 28.05 1.82
N ALA A 141 -17.19 28.23 0.67
CA ALA A 141 -15.77 28.08 0.52
C ALA A 141 -15.12 29.34 -0.09
N LYS A 142 -13.86 29.57 0.27
CA LYS A 142 -12.99 30.59 -0.31
C LYS A 142 -11.95 29.93 -1.19
N ILE A 143 -11.74 30.46 -2.40
CA ILE A 143 -10.66 30.02 -3.28
C ILE A 143 -9.33 30.51 -2.72
N ILE A 144 -8.39 29.57 -2.53
CA ILE A 144 -7.05 29.83 -2.01
C ILE A 144 -6.08 30.11 -3.17
N LYS A 145 -6.05 29.20 -4.17
CA LYS A 145 -5.18 29.34 -5.34
C LYS A 145 -5.70 28.55 -6.53
N CYS A 146 -5.28 28.94 -7.73
CA CYS A 146 -5.39 28.13 -8.94
C CYS A 146 -4.27 27.08 -8.94
N ILE A 147 -4.61 25.81 -9.19
CA ILE A 147 -3.64 24.71 -9.22
C ILE A 147 -3.04 24.56 -10.62
N GLY A 148 -3.85 24.69 -11.69
CA GLY A 148 -3.42 24.56 -13.08
C GLY A 148 -4.55 24.13 -13.99
N ASN A 149 -4.22 23.84 -15.25
CA ASN A 149 -5.20 23.39 -16.21
C ASN A 149 -5.52 21.89 -16.03
N ILE A 150 -6.74 21.52 -16.30
CA ILE A 150 -7.21 20.12 -16.27
C ILE A 150 -6.42 19.32 -17.31
N GLY A 151 -5.94 18.13 -16.92
CA GLY A 151 -5.16 17.23 -17.77
C GLY A 151 -3.64 17.49 -17.76
N GLU A 152 -3.16 18.61 -17.19
CA GLU A 152 -1.73 18.80 -16.96
C GLU A 152 -1.23 17.92 -15.84
N ASN A 153 -0.06 17.27 -16.03
CA ASN A 153 0.50 16.32 -15.07
C ASN A 153 0.59 16.89 -13.64
N GLU A 154 1.14 18.11 -13.49
CA GLU A 154 1.27 18.76 -12.17
C GLU A 154 -0.10 18.97 -11.51
N THR A 155 -1.10 19.36 -12.29
CA THR A 155 -2.48 19.59 -11.78
C THR A 155 -3.12 18.28 -11.31
N GLU A 156 -2.96 17.20 -12.08
CA GLU A 156 -3.59 15.91 -11.75
C GLU A 156 -2.88 15.21 -10.59
N ILE A 157 -1.55 15.22 -10.55
CA ILE A 157 -0.78 14.66 -9.44
C ILE A 157 -1.00 15.46 -8.15
N ASN A 158 -1.01 16.80 -8.22
CA ASN A 158 -1.34 17.62 -7.06
C ASN A 158 -2.77 17.34 -6.57
N SER A 159 -3.72 17.06 -7.47
CA SER A 159 -5.09 16.65 -7.06
C SER A 159 -5.05 15.36 -6.25
N ILE A 160 -4.24 14.36 -6.65
CA ILE A 160 -4.05 13.11 -5.91
C ILE A 160 -3.42 13.40 -4.54
N ILE A 161 -2.37 14.21 -4.50
CA ILE A 161 -1.67 14.59 -3.26
C ILE A 161 -2.65 15.18 -2.24
N TYR A 162 -3.50 16.12 -2.65
CA TYR A 162 -4.51 16.72 -1.78
C TYR A 162 -5.65 15.74 -1.41
N ASP A 163 -6.11 14.91 -2.36
CA ASP A 163 -7.18 13.92 -2.12
C ASP A 163 -6.79 12.90 -1.03
N PHE A 164 -5.50 12.59 -0.92
CA PHE A 164 -4.95 11.65 0.04
C PHE A 164 -4.24 12.32 1.23
N ASP A 165 -4.30 13.65 1.33
CA ASP A 165 -3.65 14.44 2.40
C ASP A 165 -2.16 14.09 2.57
N LEU A 166 -1.42 14.07 1.43
CA LEU A 166 -0.01 13.68 1.43
C LEU A 166 0.88 14.89 1.74
N PRO A 167 1.84 14.77 2.65
CA PRO A 167 2.75 15.84 3.02
C PRO A 167 3.84 16.03 1.94
N THR A 168 3.82 17.13 1.21
CA THR A 168 4.79 17.43 0.14
C THR A 168 6.05 18.13 0.63
N GLU A 169 5.93 18.93 1.67
CA GLU A 169 7.02 19.75 2.19
C GLU A 169 7.39 19.32 3.60
N PHE A 170 8.64 19.55 3.99
CA PHE A 170 9.08 19.38 5.36
C PHE A 170 8.96 20.70 6.11
N PRO A 171 8.55 20.69 7.39
CA PRO A 171 8.60 21.87 8.24
C PRO A 171 10.01 22.46 8.30
N SER A 172 10.11 23.79 8.42
CA SER A 172 11.40 24.51 8.42
C SER A 172 12.32 24.09 9.56
N GLU A 173 11.73 23.74 10.72
CA GLU A 173 12.47 23.21 11.87
C GLU A 173 13.09 21.84 11.62
N VAL A 174 12.43 21.00 10.83
CA VAL A 174 12.95 19.66 10.43
C VAL A 174 14.15 19.85 9.49
N ILE A 175 14.05 20.76 8.53
CA ILE A 175 15.15 21.06 7.61
C ILE A 175 16.35 21.61 8.38
N LYS A 176 16.14 22.62 9.26
CA LYS A 176 17.21 23.19 10.09
C LYS A 176 17.91 22.14 10.96
N GLU A 177 17.14 21.26 11.62
CA GLU A 177 17.70 20.16 12.43
C GLU A 177 18.50 19.19 11.55
N THR A 178 18.00 18.86 10.36
CA THR A 178 18.69 18.00 9.39
C THR A 178 20.00 18.62 8.91
N ASP A 179 20.03 19.93 8.68
CA ASP A 179 21.22 20.65 8.19
C ASP A 179 22.35 20.65 9.21
N LEU A 180 22.03 20.55 10.50
CA LEU A 180 23.03 20.45 11.58
C LEU A 180 23.68 19.07 11.69
N LEU A 181 23.15 18.05 11.01
CA LEU A 181 23.72 16.70 11.03
C LEU A 181 25.07 16.66 10.32
N ASN A 182 26.09 16.08 10.99
CA ASN A 182 27.43 15.97 10.46
C ASN A 182 27.50 14.89 9.37
N GLU A 183 28.19 15.18 8.29
CA GLU A 183 28.42 14.24 7.19
C GLU A 183 29.58 13.29 7.46
N ARG A 184 30.54 13.71 8.31
CA ARG A 184 31.69 12.86 8.66
C ARG A 184 31.36 11.97 9.83
N ILE A 185 31.67 10.69 9.69
CA ILE A 185 31.60 9.71 10.77
C ILE A 185 32.85 9.91 11.66
N SER A 186 32.63 10.09 12.97
CA SER A 186 33.75 10.28 13.90
C SER A 186 34.44 8.94 14.19
N GLU A 187 35.75 8.96 14.43
CA GLU A 187 36.53 7.78 14.86
C GLU A 187 35.95 7.15 16.15
N LYS A 188 35.43 7.97 17.05
CA LYS A 188 34.74 7.52 18.25
C LYS A 188 33.49 6.70 17.94
N GLU A 189 32.77 7.01 16.85
CA GLU A 189 31.62 6.23 16.44
C GLU A 189 32.04 4.94 15.72
N ILE A 190 33.07 5.00 14.90
CA ILE A 190 33.65 3.83 14.24
C ILE A 190 34.13 2.80 15.27
N SER A 191 34.83 3.24 16.30
CA SER A 191 35.40 2.32 17.35
C SER A 191 34.30 1.58 18.14
N LYS A 192 33.05 2.05 18.15
CA LYS A 192 31.92 1.36 18.81
C LYS A 192 31.29 0.29 17.94
N ARG A 193 31.65 0.21 16.66
CA ARG A 193 31.03 -0.66 15.66
C ARG A 193 31.99 -1.71 15.16
N LYS A 194 31.46 -2.79 14.61
CA LYS A 194 32.28 -3.74 13.86
C LYS A 194 32.67 -3.11 12.53
N ASP A 195 33.97 -2.93 12.31
CA ASP A 195 34.51 -2.37 11.08
C ASP A 195 34.55 -3.44 9.98
N LEU A 196 33.80 -3.21 8.91
CA LEU A 196 33.69 -4.09 7.75
C LEU A 196 34.08 -3.37 6.45
N ARG A 197 34.76 -2.23 6.53
CA ARG A 197 35.12 -1.41 5.36
C ARG A 197 36.07 -2.11 4.40
N SER A 198 36.86 -3.08 4.89
CA SER A 198 37.76 -3.89 4.06
C SER A 198 37.03 -4.97 3.25
N ILE A 199 35.78 -5.30 3.60
CA ILE A 199 35.00 -6.35 2.93
C ILE A 199 34.33 -5.80 1.68
N ASP A 200 34.40 -6.54 0.57
CA ASP A 200 33.71 -6.18 -0.67
C ASP A 200 32.21 -6.19 -0.48
N THR A 201 31.67 -5.00 -0.45
CA THR A 201 30.23 -4.74 -0.25
C THR A 201 29.68 -3.98 -1.46
N PHE A 202 28.45 -4.27 -1.87
CA PHE A 202 27.79 -3.60 -2.99
C PHE A 202 26.29 -3.52 -2.76
N THR A 203 25.66 -2.52 -3.40
CA THR A 203 24.18 -2.39 -3.45
C THR A 203 23.63 -2.82 -4.80
N ILE A 204 22.34 -3.24 -4.84
CA ILE A 204 21.62 -3.62 -6.06
C ILE A 204 20.24 -2.96 -6.01
N ASP A 205 20.03 -1.91 -6.81
CA ASP A 205 18.88 -1.02 -6.69
C ASP A 205 18.26 -0.71 -8.06
N PRO A 206 17.03 -0.14 -8.11
CA PRO A 206 16.48 0.42 -9.33
C PRO A 206 17.38 1.52 -9.91
N ASP A 207 17.32 1.73 -11.22
CA ASP A 207 18.17 2.71 -11.91
C ASP A 207 18.00 4.14 -11.37
N ASP A 208 16.78 4.53 -11.09
CA ASP A 208 16.36 5.84 -10.62
C ASP A 208 16.45 6.04 -9.09
N ALA A 209 16.82 4.98 -8.32
CA ALA A 209 16.95 5.06 -6.87
C ALA A 209 18.14 5.91 -6.43
N LYS A 210 17.96 6.66 -5.32
CA LYS A 210 18.99 7.46 -4.64
C LYS A 210 19.15 7.11 -3.17
N ASP A 211 18.16 6.43 -2.60
CA ASP A 211 18.01 6.03 -1.19
C ASP A 211 18.34 4.54 -1.03
N PHE A 212 19.61 4.19 -1.05
CA PHE A 212 20.08 2.81 -0.95
C PHE A 212 19.98 2.33 0.50
N ASP A 213 18.93 1.58 0.81
CA ASP A 213 18.63 1.07 2.14
C ASP A 213 19.53 -0.11 2.53
N ASP A 214 19.92 -0.97 1.57
CA ASP A 214 20.58 -2.24 1.81
C ASP A 214 21.78 -2.49 0.90
N ALA A 215 22.75 -3.24 1.43
CA ALA A 215 23.93 -3.71 0.72
C ALA A 215 24.23 -5.16 1.11
N LEU A 216 24.88 -5.88 0.20
CA LEU A 216 25.28 -7.27 0.39
C LEU A 216 26.79 -7.41 0.35
N SER A 217 27.33 -8.33 1.16
CA SER A 217 28.71 -8.78 1.09
C SER A 217 28.79 -10.30 1.16
N LEU A 218 29.87 -10.86 0.59
CA LEU A 218 30.17 -12.29 0.64
C LEU A 218 31.63 -12.51 0.84
N GLU A 219 31.97 -13.30 1.86
CA GLU A 219 33.31 -13.87 2.07
C GLU A 219 33.21 -15.40 1.98
N LYS A 220 34.03 -15.99 1.13
CA LYS A 220 34.21 -17.44 1.06
C LYS A 220 35.38 -17.82 2.00
N LYS A 221 35.16 -18.74 2.93
CA LYS A 221 36.16 -19.37 3.78
C LYS A 221 36.25 -20.87 3.43
N ASP A 222 37.24 -21.56 3.87
CA ASP A 222 37.52 -22.95 3.46
C ASP A 222 36.28 -23.88 3.59
N ASN A 223 35.59 -23.80 4.72
CA ASN A 223 34.47 -24.70 5.05
C ASN A 223 33.12 -23.96 5.25
N HIS A 224 33.01 -22.68 4.92
CA HIS A 224 31.77 -21.94 5.11
C HIS A 224 31.75 -20.61 4.34
N TYR A 225 30.57 -20.04 4.23
CA TYR A 225 30.36 -18.74 3.63
C TYR A 225 29.84 -17.75 4.69
N LEU A 226 30.38 -16.53 4.69
CA LEU A 226 29.86 -15.42 5.49
C LEU A 226 29.16 -14.46 4.56
N ILE A 227 27.84 -14.28 4.75
CA ILE A 227 27.02 -13.34 3.99
C ILE A 227 26.63 -12.21 4.92
N GLY A 228 27.00 -10.98 4.57
CA GLY A 228 26.59 -9.77 5.24
C GLY A 228 25.39 -9.16 4.54
N ILE A 229 24.34 -8.82 5.31
CA ILE A 229 23.20 -8.02 4.91
C ILE A 229 23.30 -6.75 5.73
N HIS A 230 23.61 -5.64 5.08
CA HIS A 230 23.94 -4.37 5.71
C HIS A 230 22.82 -3.37 5.42
N ILE A 231 22.18 -2.88 6.47
CA ILE A 231 21.04 -1.96 6.37
C ILE A 231 21.46 -0.58 6.89
N ALA A 232 21.09 0.48 6.21
CA ALA A 232 21.35 1.85 6.62
C ALA A 232 20.92 2.10 8.07
N ASP A 233 21.85 2.55 8.93
CA ASP A 233 21.53 2.83 10.34
C ASP A 233 20.91 4.21 10.51
N VAL A 234 19.71 4.36 10.01
CA VAL A 234 18.91 5.60 10.10
C VAL A 234 18.68 6.01 11.56
N SER A 235 18.54 5.02 12.46
CA SER A 235 18.27 5.25 13.87
C SER A 235 19.43 5.93 14.61
N HIS A 236 20.62 5.99 14.02
CA HIS A 236 21.77 6.73 14.54
C HIS A 236 21.60 8.23 14.45
N PHE A 237 20.99 8.75 13.38
CA PHE A 237 20.98 10.19 13.05
C PHE A 237 19.96 11.00 13.85
N PHE A 238 18.90 10.38 14.37
CA PHE A 238 17.90 11.07 15.17
C PHE A 238 17.24 10.17 16.20
N ASN A 239 16.85 10.74 17.32
CA ASN A 239 16.18 10.04 18.43
C ASN A 239 14.72 10.49 18.58
N ILE A 240 13.97 9.86 19.49
CA ILE A 240 12.53 10.08 19.67
C ILE A 240 12.13 11.53 20.06
N ARG A 241 13.08 12.37 20.50
CA ARG A 241 12.80 13.74 20.95
C ARG A 241 12.94 14.77 19.83
N THR A 242 13.56 14.41 18.72
CA THR A 242 13.89 15.31 17.59
C THR A 242 12.67 15.68 16.76
N THR A 243 12.74 16.83 16.06
CA THR A 243 11.68 17.23 15.13
C THR A 243 11.67 16.32 13.89
N ILE A 244 12.85 15.83 13.46
CA ILE A 244 12.97 14.82 12.40
C ILE A 244 12.18 13.57 12.74
N ASN A 245 12.28 13.08 13.98
CA ASN A 245 11.53 11.89 14.42
C ASN A 245 10.01 12.13 14.37
N LYS A 246 9.54 13.26 14.90
CA LYS A 246 8.10 13.58 14.89
C LYS A 246 7.52 13.64 13.48
N GLU A 247 8.27 14.18 12.53
CA GLU A 247 7.86 14.23 11.14
C GLU A 247 7.91 12.83 10.48
N ALA A 248 8.94 12.03 10.77
CA ALA A 248 9.04 10.64 10.29
C ALA A 248 7.90 9.77 10.86
N GLU A 249 7.53 9.93 12.14
CA GLU A 249 6.36 9.30 12.75
C GLU A 249 5.08 9.67 12.01
N LYS A 250 4.88 10.97 11.76
CA LYS A 250 3.69 11.49 11.08
C LYS A 250 3.57 10.93 9.66
N ARG A 251 4.66 10.91 8.88
CA ARG A 251 4.70 10.37 7.50
C ARG A 251 4.61 8.85 7.49
N ALA A 252 5.27 8.18 8.41
CA ALA A 252 5.39 6.74 8.61
C ALA A 252 5.97 5.94 7.42
N THR A 253 5.84 6.42 6.19
CA THR A 253 6.37 5.78 4.99
C THR A 253 6.63 6.80 3.87
N SER A 254 7.61 6.53 3.01
CA SER A 254 7.73 7.21 1.72
C SER A 254 6.61 6.78 0.78
N ILE A 255 6.22 7.66 -0.15
CA ILE A 255 5.10 7.46 -1.07
C ILE A 255 5.62 7.57 -2.50
N TYR A 256 5.38 6.55 -3.32
CA TYR A 256 5.89 6.45 -4.68
C TYR A 256 4.75 6.67 -5.68
N LEU A 257 4.61 7.90 -6.19
CA LEU A 257 3.72 8.19 -7.29
C LEU A 257 4.41 7.87 -8.62
N VAL A 258 3.66 7.80 -9.72
CA VAL A 258 4.22 7.40 -11.02
C VAL A 258 5.35 8.32 -11.49
N ASP A 259 5.31 9.61 -11.15
CA ASP A 259 6.24 10.63 -11.65
C ASP A 259 7.18 11.20 -10.58
N ARG A 260 6.97 10.88 -9.31
CA ARG A 260 7.76 11.42 -8.17
C ARG A 260 7.62 10.58 -6.91
N THR A 261 8.60 10.75 -6.02
CA THR A 261 8.59 10.20 -4.66
C THR A 261 8.35 11.32 -3.65
N ILE A 262 7.49 11.07 -2.67
CA ILE A 262 7.33 11.91 -1.47
C ILE A 262 8.05 11.19 -0.34
N PRO A 263 9.26 11.64 0.08
CA PRO A 263 10.09 10.88 1.00
C PRO A 263 9.61 11.00 2.45
N MET A 264 9.88 9.96 3.25
CA MET A 264 9.65 9.95 4.69
C MET A 264 10.63 10.87 5.43
N LEU A 265 11.86 10.94 4.97
CA LEU A 265 12.96 11.72 5.56
C LEU A 265 13.45 12.80 4.57
N PRO A 266 13.96 13.94 5.05
CA PRO A 266 14.62 14.95 4.19
C PRO A 266 15.71 14.34 3.31
N GLU A 267 15.91 14.89 2.10
CA GLU A 267 16.84 14.34 1.11
C GLU A 267 18.29 14.26 1.60
N LYS A 268 18.74 15.16 2.46
CA LYS A 268 20.07 15.10 3.08
C LYS A 268 20.25 13.81 3.88
N LEU A 269 19.18 13.30 4.53
CA LEU A 269 19.18 12.01 5.21
C LEU A 269 18.98 10.87 4.22
N SER A 270 17.85 10.86 3.49
CA SER A 270 17.45 9.73 2.66
C SER A 270 18.39 9.47 1.50
N ASN A 271 18.82 10.54 0.81
CA ASN A 271 19.62 10.44 -0.40
C ASN A 271 21.13 10.61 -0.16
N ASN A 272 21.57 10.98 1.06
CA ASN A 272 22.98 11.20 1.36
C ASN A 272 23.44 10.44 2.60
N LEU A 273 23.17 10.95 3.81
CA LEU A 273 23.78 10.44 5.05
C LEU A 273 23.46 8.97 5.32
N CYS A 274 22.24 8.54 5.06
CA CYS A 274 21.79 7.17 5.27
C CYS A 274 22.03 6.28 4.04
N SER A 275 21.99 6.84 2.83
CA SER A 275 22.12 6.06 1.59
C SER A 275 23.48 5.39 1.47
N LEU A 276 23.50 4.08 1.23
CA LEU A 276 24.70 3.25 1.14
C LEU A 276 25.43 3.45 -0.19
N LYS A 277 25.77 4.70 -0.50
CA LYS A 277 26.45 5.10 -1.74
C LYS A 277 27.79 4.40 -1.90
N PRO A 278 28.22 4.12 -3.14
CA PRO A 278 29.53 3.55 -3.40
C PRO A 278 30.67 4.54 -3.08
N ASN A 279 31.82 4.00 -2.67
CA ASN A 279 33.07 4.73 -2.38
C ASN A 279 32.96 5.72 -1.21
N VAL A 280 32.06 5.47 -0.26
CA VAL A 280 31.88 6.28 0.96
C VAL A 280 31.66 5.36 2.15
N ASP A 281 32.24 5.72 3.30
CA ASP A 281 31.97 5.03 4.55
C ASP A 281 30.53 5.30 5.01
N ARG A 282 29.81 4.27 5.42
CA ARG A 282 28.43 4.36 5.89
C ARG A 282 28.19 3.55 7.15
N LEU A 283 27.38 4.12 8.03
CA LEU A 283 26.91 3.46 9.24
C LEU A 283 25.77 2.51 8.89
N THR A 284 25.90 1.26 9.32
CA THR A 284 24.90 0.23 9.04
C THR A 284 24.53 -0.56 10.29
N TYR A 285 23.39 -1.21 10.24
CA TYR A 285 22.97 -2.28 11.13
C TYR A 285 22.96 -3.57 10.32
N SER A 286 23.79 -4.53 10.69
CA SER A 286 24.06 -5.68 9.84
C SER A 286 23.62 -6.99 10.44
N VAL A 287 23.16 -7.89 9.58
CA VAL A 287 22.97 -9.31 9.86
C VAL A 287 24.03 -10.07 9.10
N ILE A 288 24.97 -10.71 9.80
CA ILE A 288 26.03 -11.53 9.21
C ILE A 288 25.68 -12.99 9.46
N ILE A 289 25.51 -13.75 8.39
CA ILE A 289 25.02 -15.13 8.44
C ILE A 289 26.13 -16.06 7.99
N LYS A 290 26.38 -17.10 8.79
CA LYS A 290 27.32 -18.18 8.49
C LYS A 290 26.55 -19.36 7.88
N PHE A 291 26.88 -19.69 6.63
CA PHE A 291 26.35 -20.83 5.92
C PHE A 291 27.43 -21.92 5.81
N ASP A 292 27.03 -23.19 5.89
CA ASP A 292 27.90 -24.31 5.50
C ASP A 292 28.03 -24.43 3.98
N ILE A 293 28.80 -25.42 3.53
CA ILE A 293 29.00 -25.72 2.11
C ILE A 293 27.72 -26.16 1.40
N ASP A 294 26.74 -26.67 2.15
CA ASP A 294 25.41 -27.07 1.68
C ASP A 294 24.39 -25.96 1.76
N PHE A 295 24.84 -24.74 2.02
CA PHE A 295 23.98 -23.53 2.14
C PHE A 295 22.93 -23.63 3.25
N SER A 296 23.20 -24.35 4.33
CA SER A 296 22.40 -24.32 5.56
C SER A 296 22.98 -23.31 6.54
N ILE A 297 22.10 -22.62 7.28
CA ILE A 297 22.52 -21.62 8.28
C ILE A 297 23.09 -22.35 9.49
N ILE A 298 24.37 -22.07 9.82
CA ILE A 298 25.07 -22.58 11.02
C ILE A 298 24.87 -21.62 12.19
N ASP A 299 25.07 -20.31 11.93
CA ASP A 299 25.04 -19.26 12.95
C ASP A 299 24.80 -17.91 12.31
N TYR A 300 24.43 -16.91 13.13
CA TYR A 300 24.30 -15.53 12.67
C TYR A 300 24.63 -14.53 13.79
N TRP A 301 25.14 -13.40 13.39
CA TRP A 301 25.41 -12.25 14.25
C TRP A 301 24.62 -11.03 13.78
N ILE A 302 24.12 -10.22 14.72
CA ILE A 302 23.40 -8.98 14.43
C ILE A 302 24.04 -7.85 15.24
N GLY A 303 24.32 -6.71 14.62
CA GLY A 303 24.89 -5.57 15.32
C GLY A 303 25.20 -4.39 14.40
N ARG A 304 25.66 -3.31 15.03
CA ARG A 304 26.05 -2.07 14.33
C ARG A 304 27.42 -2.23 13.69
N THR A 305 27.54 -1.77 12.45
CA THR A 305 28.76 -1.89 11.64
C THR A 305 29.08 -0.60 10.92
N VAL A 306 30.28 -0.52 10.35
CA VAL A 306 30.66 0.48 9.35
C VAL A 306 31.07 -0.28 8.10
N ILE A 307 30.57 0.13 6.95
CA ILE A 307 30.90 -0.46 5.65
C ILE A 307 31.44 0.60 4.70
N HIS A 308 32.13 0.13 3.65
CA HIS A 308 32.54 0.92 2.51
C HIS A 308 32.07 0.22 1.23
N SER A 309 30.91 0.64 0.69
CA SER A 309 30.38 0.02 -0.54
C SER A 309 31.31 0.25 -1.71
N LYS A 310 31.70 -0.81 -2.43
CA LYS A 310 32.62 -0.75 -3.57
C LYS A 310 31.91 -0.46 -4.89
N LYS A 311 30.62 -0.81 -4.98
CA LYS A 311 29.87 -0.70 -6.24
C LYS A 311 28.38 -0.57 -5.97
N ARG A 312 27.72 0.29 -6.73
CA ARG A 312 26.27 0.28 -6.91
C ARG A 312 25.96 -0.41 -8.23
N PHE A 313 25.16 -1.47 -8.20
CA PHE A 313 24.57 -2.11 -9.38
C PHE A 313 23.13 -1.66 -9.58
N THR A 314 22.70 -1.56 -10.83
CA THR A 314 21.28 -1.72 -11.14
C THR A 314 20.92 -3.21 -11.13
N TYR A 315 19.62 -3.54 -11.01
CA TYR A 315 19.19 -4.94 -11.14
C TYR A 315 19.62 -5.56 -12.50
N ASP A 316 19.69 -4.74 -13.51
CA ASP A 316 20.06 -5.15 -14.87
C ASP A 316 21.57 -5.40 -14.98
N ASP A 317 22.40 -4.48 -14.46
CA ASP A 317 23.86 -4.66 -14.44
C ASP A 317 24.26 -5.89 -13.61
N ALA A 318 23.62 -6.09 -12.45
CA ALA A 318 23.87 -7.25 -11.64
C ALA A 318 23.46 -8.56 -12.34
N GLN A 319 22.34 -8.55 -13.09
CA GLN A 319 21.93 -9.71 -13.87
C GLN A 319 22.90 -10.01 -15.03
N GLU A 320 23.38 -8.97 -15.69
CA GLU A 320 24.40 -9.11 -16.71
C GLU A 320 25.70 -9.68 -16.12
N SER A 321 26.15 -9.18 -14.97
CA SER A 321 27.31 -9.73 -14.26
C SER A 321 27.13 -11.19 -13.84
N ILE A 322 25.92 -11.63 -13.49
CA ILE A 322 25.63 -13.06 -13.24
C ILE A 322 25.78 -13.88 -14.53
N ASN A 323 25.32 -13.37 -15.64
CA ASN A 323 25.30 -14.10 -16.92
C ASN A 323 26.66 -14.10 -17.61
N ASN A 324 27.49 -13.08 -17.39
CA ASN A 324 28.79 -12.90 -18.04
C ASN A 324 29.94 -13.26 -17.09
N LYS A 325 30.74 -14.29 -17.43
CA LYS A 325 31.88 -14.76 -16.61
C LYS A 325 32.95 -13.70 -16.32
N ASN A 326 33.08 -12.68 -17.16
CA ASN A 326 33.99 -11.55 -16.96
C ASN A 326 33.33 -10.35 -16.24
N GLY A 327 32.09 -10.49 -15.77
CA GLY A 327 31.38 -9.43 -15.05
C GLY A 327 32.02 -9.12 -13.69
N LEU A 328 31.94 -7.86 -13.29
CA LEU A 328 32.40 -7.44 -11.98
C LEU A 328 31.64 -8.19 -10.87
N PHE A 329 32.38 -8.78 -9.90
CA PHE A 329 31.84 -9.62 -8.84
C PHE A 329 31.04 -10.85 -9.32
N HIS A 330 31.27 -11.33 -10.54
CA HIS A 330 30.58 -12.47 -11.14
C HIS A 330 30.47 -13.68 -10.18
N GLU A 331 31.58 -14.15 -9.65
CA GLU A 331 31.61 -15.31 -8.73
C GLU A 331 30.80 -15.07 -7.47
N LYS A 332 30.92 -13.86 -6.85
CA LYS A 332 30.16 -13.50 -5.65
C LYS A 332 28.65 -13.43 -5.91
N LEU A 333 28.25 -12.77 -7.02
CA LEU A 333 26.84 -12.64 -7.40
C LEU A 333 26.21 -14.00 -7.74
N ASN A 334 26.95 -14.88 -8.45
CA ASN A 334 26.47 -16.23 -8.74
C ASN A 334 26.31 -17.08 -7.50
N LEU A 335 27.25 -17.01 -6.57
CA LEU A 335 27.17 -17.75 -5.33
C LEU A 335 26.01 -17.25 -4.46
N LEU A 336 25.86 -15.93 -4.32
CA LEU A 336 24.70 -15.31 -3.64
C LEU A 336 23.38 -15.76 -4.29
N ASN A 337 23.30 -15.74 -5.62
CA ASN A 337 22.10 -16.17 -6.32
C ASN A 337 21.77 -17.66 -6.09
N SER A 338 22.79 -18.51 -6.05
CA SER A 338 22.63 -19.95 -5.79
C SER A 338 22.12 -20.21 -4.37
N ILE A 339 22.70 -19.53 -3.39
CA ILE A 339 22.25 -19.61 -1.98
C ILE A 339 20.82 -19.08 -1.85
N ALA A 340 20.50 -17.92 -2.48
CA ALA A 340 19.15 -17.34 -2.45
C ALA A 340 18.11 -18.27 -3.08
N LYS A 341 18.45 -18.98 -4.18
CA LYS A 341 17.55 -19.99 -4.78
C LYS A 341 17.24 -21.10 -3.77
N LYS A 342 18.23 -21.62 -3.07
CA LYS A 342 18.02 -22.68 -2.06
C LYS A 342 17.16 -22.18 -0.88
N ILE A 343 17.42 -20.97 -0.38
CA ILE A 343 16.59 -20.32 0.67
C ILE A 343 15.14 -20.22 0.19
N ARG A 344 14.95 -19.79 -1.04
CA ARG A 344 13.62 -19.62 -1.66
C ARG A 344 12.88 -20.94 -1.80
N ASP A 345 13.54 -21.98 -2.30
CA ASP A 345 12.95 -23.30 -2.45
C ASP A 345 12.53 -23.88 -1.10
N LYS A 346 13.35 -23.71 -0.07
CA LYS A 346 13.03 -24.11 1.31
C LYS A 346 11.81 -23.34 1.84
N ARG A 347 11.70 -22.03 1.55
CA ARG A 347 10.57 -21.19 1.97
C ARG A 347 9.27 -21.64 1.29
N PHE A 348 9.30 -21.92 -0.01
CA PHE A 348 8.13 -22.40 -0.73
C PHE A 348 7.70 -23.81 -0.32
N SER A 349 8.64 -24.70 -0.05
CA SER A 349 8.33 -26.02 0.49
C SER A 349 7.71 -25.97 1.89
N SER A 350 7.97 -24.89 2.64
CA SER A 350 7.36 -24.63 3.95
C SER A 350 5.97 -23.97 3.87
N GLY A 351 5.40 -23.77 2.67
CA GLY A 351 4.04 -23.25 2.49
C GLY A 351 3.93 -21.74 2.18
N SER A 352 5.04 -21.05 1.91
CA SER A 352 4.98 -19.66 1.47
C SER A 352 4.29 -19.53 0.11
N PHE A 353 3.52 -18.44 -0.08
CA PHE A 353 2.83 -18.22 -1.35
C PHE A 353 3.74 -17.65 -2.43
N ASN A 354 3.50 -18.07 -3.67
CA ASN A 354 4.18 -17.60 -4.86
C ASN A 354 3.18 -16.95 -5.84
N PHE A 355 2.55 -15.84 -5.39
CA PHE A 355 1.71 -15.08 -6.30
C PHE A 355 2.54 -14.27 -7.29
N ARG A 356 2.08 -14.21 -8.53
CA ARG A 356 2.70 -13.40 -9.58
C ARG A 356 2.21 -11.96 -9.45
N SER A 357 3.08 -11.01 -9.17
CA SER A 357 2.73 -9.60 -9.28
C SER A 357 3.10 -9.09 -10.68
N ASN A 358 2.13 -8.60 -11.43
CA ASN A 358 2.38 -7.85 -12.65
C ASN A 358 2.47 -6.37 -12.26
N GLU A 359 3.69 -5.86 -12.07
CA GLU A 359 3.92 -4.44 -11.84
C GLU A 359 3.98 -3.73 -13.19
N ILE A 360 3.10 -2.74 -13.38
CA ILE A 360 3.05 -1.90 -14.57
C ILE A 360 3.96 -0.70 -14.33
N LYS A 361 4.82 -0.41 -15.29
CA LYS A 361 5.67 0.79 -15.30
C LYS A 361 5.40 1.60 -16.56
N PHE A 362 5.62 2.91 -16.43
CA PHE A 362 5.49 3.87 -17.52
C PHE A 362 6.85 4.46 -17.84
N LYS A 363 7.17 4.54 -19.13
CA LYS A 363 8.23 5.41 -19.62
C LYS A 363 7.61 6.78 -19.88
N LEU A 364 8.11 7.79 -19.20
CA LEU A 364 7.61 9.15 -19.30
C LEU A 364 8.56 9.99 -20.13
N ASP A 365 8.01 10.94 -20.90
CA ASP A 365 8.80 11.97 -21.60
C ASP A 365 9.23 13.10 -20.66
N LYS A 366 9.91 14.12 -21.19
CA LYS A 366 10.36 15.31 -20.44
C LYS A 366 9.20 16.10 -19.81
N ASN A 367 8.00 16.00 -20.37
CA ASN A 367 6.78 16.61 -19.87
C ASN A 367 5.98 15.69 -18.95
N LYS A 368 6.58 14.54 -18.56
CA LYS A 368 5.97 13.51 -17.72
C LYS A 368 4.73 12.84 -18.35
N LYS A 369 4.60 12.91 -19.69
CA LYS A 369 3.56 12.18 -20.43
C LYS A 369 3.99 10.72 -20.66
N PRO A 370 3.07 9.76 -20.53
CA PRO A 370 3.39 8.35 -20.76
C PRO A 370 3.56 8.10 -22.27
N VAL A 371 4.76 7.62 -22.66
CA VAL A 371 5.07 7.25 -24.06
C VAL A 371 5.04 5.74 -24.28
N GLU A 372 5.26 4.97 -23.23
CA GLU A 372 5.26 3.51 -23.26
C GLU A 372 4.78 2.95 -21.93
N VAL A 373 4.06 1.83 -21.99
CA VAL A 373 3.67 1.03 -20.82
C VAL A 373 4.31 -0.34 -20.96
N TYR A 374 5.00 -0.78 -19.91
CA TYR A 374 5.65 -2.08 -19.93
C TYR A 374 5.50 -2.82 -18.61
N LYS A 375 5.57 -4.14 -18.71
CA LYS A 375 5.56 -5.02 -17.54
C LYS A 375 6.98 -5.13 -16.99
N LYS A 376 7.15 -4.84 -15.69
CA LYS A 376 8.42 -5.07 -15.01
C LYS A 376 8.65 -6.56 -14.82
N ASN A 377 9.63 -7.09 -15.55
CA ASN A 377 10.02 -8.48 -15.41
C ASN A 377 10.92 -8.67 -14.18
N ARG A 378 10.52 -9.58 -13.28
CA ARG A 378 11.32 -9.93 -12.10
C ARG A 378 12.45 -10.89 -12.51
N LYS A 379 13.68 -10.36 -12.54
CA LYS A 379 14.92 -11.11 -12.82
C LYS A 379 15.36 -11.91 -11.58
N ASP A 380 16.36 -12.79 -11.74
CA ASP A 380 16.90 -13.55 -10.62
C ASP A 380 17.54 -12.65 -9.56
N THR A 381 18.16 -11.52 -9.97
CA THR A 381 18.69 -10.50 -9.07
C THR A 381 17.64 -9.89 -8.15
N HIS A 382 16.42 -9.61 -8.64
CA HIS A 382 15.33 -9.14 -7.80
C HIS A 382 14.94 -10.18 -6.74
N LYS A 383 14.85 -11.44 -7.15
CA LYS A 383 14.52 -12.56 -6.25
C LYS A 383 15.63 -12.79 -5.23
N MET A 384 16.89 -12.65 -5.63
CA MET A 384 18.05 -12.78 -4.78
C MET A 384 18.04 -11.76 -3.64
N VAL A 385 17.92 -10.48 -3.96
CA VAL A 385 17.85 -9.40 -2.95
C VAL A 385 16.65 -9.61 -2.03
N GLU A 386 15.47 -9.92 -2.60
CA GLU A 386 14.26 -10.21 -1.81
C GLU A 386 14.48 -11.31 -0.78
N GLU A 387 15.08 -12.45 -1.14
CA GLU A 387 15.29 -13.56 -0.20
C GLU A 387 16.23 -13.18 0.94
N TYR A 388 17.31 -12.40 0.68
CA TYR A 388 18.17 -11.90 1.75
C TYR A 388 17.47 -10.90 2.66
N MET A 389 16.63 -10.00 2.12
CA MET A 389 15.83 -9.08 2.92
C MET A 389 14.81 -9.83 3.79
N LEU A 390 14.11 -10.81 3.23
CA LEU A 390 13.19 -11.68 3.97
C LEU A 390 13.91 -12.44 5.09
N LEU A 391 15.10 -12.96 4.80
CA LEU A 391 15.91 -13.71 5.78
C LEU A 391 16.37 -12.81 6.93
N ALA A 392 16.90 -11.60 6.65
CA ALA A 392 17.32 -10.65 7.67
C ALA A 392 16.13 -10.26 8.57
N ASN A 393 14.99 -9.91 7.98
CA ASN A 393 13.78 -9.57 8.71
C ASN A 393 13.33 -10.70 9.65
N LYS A 394 13.37 -11.95 9.17
CA LYS A 394 13.05 -13.15 9.96
C LYS A 394 14.00 -13.33 11.13
N LEU A 395 15.31 -13.29 10.87
CA LEU A 395 16.33 -13.51 11.90
C LEU A 395 16.30 -12.43 12.99
N VAL A 396 16.02 -11.19 12.64
CA VAL A 396 15.82 -10.09 13.61
C VAL A 396 14.61 -10.37 14.51
N ALA A 397 13.49 -10.80 13.97
CA ALA A 397 12.33 -11.17 14.77
C ALA A 397 12.62 -12.36 15.70
N GLU A 398 13.30 -13.39 15.20
CA GLU A 398 13.71 -14.58 15.97
C GLU A 398 14.72 -14.24 17.06
N LYS A 399 15.62 -13.25 16.83
CA LYS A 399 16.56 -12.77 17.84
C LYS A 399 15.87 -12.22 19.07
N ILE A 400 14.81 -11.42 18.88
CA ILE A 400 14.01 -10.88 20.00
C ILE A 400 13.36 -12.03 20.80
N ILE A 401 12.77 -12.99 20.12
CA ILE A 401 12.18 -14.17 20.78
C ILE A 401 13.25 -14.96 21.57
N SER A 402 14.46 -15.05 21.05
CA SER A 402 15.60 -15.70 21.76
C SER A 402 15.99 -14.92 23.02
N ILE A 403 16.07 -13.59 22.96
CA ILE A 403 16.37 -12.72 24.13
C ILE A 403 15.28 -12.90 25.18
N GLU A 404 14.00 -12.84 24.81
CA GLU A 404 12.88 -13.01 25.73
C GLU A 404 12.90 -14.36 26.45
N LYS A 405 13.21 -15.44 25.72
CA LYS A 405 13.33 -16.78 26.31
C LYS A 405 14.47 -16.87 27.30
N LYS A 406 15.64 -16.28 26.96
CA LYS A 406 16.82 -16.26 27.83
C LYS A 406 16.54 -15.46 29.12
N GLU A 407 15.92 -14.30 29.01
CA GLU A 407 15.68 -13.39 30.14
C GLU A 407 14.37 -13.66 30.87
N LYS A 408 13.52 -14.56 30.35
CA LYS A 408 12.18 -14.86 30.87
C LYS A 408 11.29 -13.62 31.02
N LYS A 409 11.44 -12.68 30.08
CA LYS A 409 10.71 -11.41 30.00
C LYS A 409 10.02 -11.27 28.65
N THR A 410 8.95 -10.48 28.62
CA THR A 410 8.29 -10.10 27.35
C THR A 410 8.66 -8.67 27.01
N TYR A 411 9.08 -8.46 25.77
CA TYR A 411 9.48 -7.16 25.26
C TYR A 411 8.48 -6.67 24.20
N PRO A 412 7.94 -5.45 24.30
CA PRO A 412 7.22 -4.83 23.20
C PRO A 412 8.12 -4.75 21.96
N PHE A 413 7.65 -5.29 20.86
CA PHE A 413 8.39 -5.27 19.61
C PHE A 413 7.44 -5.09 18.44
N VAL A 414 7.92 -4.55 17.31
CA VAL A 414 7.12 -4.30 16.12
C VAL A 414 7.25 -5.49 15.18
N TYR A 415 6.16 -6.22 15.01
CA TYR A 415 6.06 -7.34 14.06
C TYR A 415 5.29 -6.93 12.81
N ARG A 416 5.57 -7.59 11.70
CA ARG A 416 4.74 -7.57 10.50
C ARG A 416 3.93 -8.86 10.47
N ILE A 417 2.67 -8.79 10.81
CA ILE A 417 1.78 -9.94 10.89
C ILE A 417 0.88 -10.03 9.65
N HIS A 418 0.53 -11.24 9.28
CA HIS A 418 -0.44 -11.54 8.22
C HIS A 418 -1.30 -12.69 8.72
N GLU A 419 -2.49 -12.33 9.17
CA GLU A 419 -3.46 -13.27 9.73
C GLU A 419 -3.94 -14.26 8.65
N ASP A 420 -4.49 -15.39 9.11
CA ASP A 420 -5.17 -16.31 8.21
C ASP A 420 -6.34 -15.61 7.50
N PRO A 421 -6.68 -16.00 6.27
CA PRO A 421 -7.82 -15.44 5.59
C PRO A 421 -9.13 -15.78 6.33
N GLU A 422 -10.08 -14.86 6.29
CA GLU A 422 -11.40 -15.04 6.87
C GLU A 422 -12.11 -16.26 6.24
N GLU A 423 -12.74 -17.09 7.07
CA GLU A 423 -13.41 -18.31 6.62
C GLU A 423 -14.47 -18.04 5.53
N SER A 424 -15.21 -16.94 5.65
CA SER A 424 -16.19 -16.50 4.66
C SER A 424 -15.55 -16.32 3.28
N LYS A 425 -14.40 -15.65 3.21
CA LYS A 425 -13.66 -15.39 1.96
C LYS A 425 -13.04 -16.65 1.38
N VAL A 426 -12.58 -17.58 2.25
CA VAL A 426 -12.08 -18.89 1.83
C VAL A 426 -13.22 -19.72 1.22
N ASN A 427 -14.39 -19.68 1.81
CA ASN A 427 -15.57 -20.36 1.29
C ASN A 427 -16.03 -19.78 -0.05
N GLU A 428 -15.98 -18.46 -0.23
CA GLU A 428 -16.23 -17.82 -1.52
C GLU A 428 -15.24 -18.29 -2.58
N LEU A 429 -13.93 -18.33 -2.25
CA LEU A 429 -12.90 -18.85 -3.15
C LEU A 429 -13.17 -20.34 -3.51
N LYS A 430 -13.49 -21.17 -2.52
CA LYS A 430 -13.82 -22.59 -2.72
C LYS A 430 -14.99 -22.77 -3.69
N ASN A 431 -16.06 -21.99 -3.53
CA ASN A 431 -17.21 -22.01 -4.43
C ASN A 431 -16.85 -21.52 -5.83
N TYR A 432 -16.00 -20.51 -5.93
CA TYR A 432 -15.56 -19.98 -7.22
C TYR A 432 -14.72 -20.99 -8.00
N ILE A 433 -13.71 -21.62 -7.39
CA ILE A 433 -12.82 -22.58 -8.09
C ILE A 433 -13.53 -23.88 -8.45
N LYS A 434 -14.57 -24.28 -7.70
CA LYS A 434 -15.39 -25.47 -7.97
C LYS A 434 -16.05 -25.42 -9.37
N GLN A 435 -16.33 -24.21 -9.90
CA GLN A 435 -16.88 -24.03 -11.24
C GLN A 435 -15.91 -24.48 -12.36
N PHE A 436 -14.62 -24.56 -12.04
CA PHE A 436 -13.56 -25.03 -12.95
C PHE A 436 -13.11 -26.47 -12.64
N GLY A 437 -13.77 -27.14 -11.68
CA GLY A 437 -13.42 -28.51 -11.27
C GLY A 437 -12.30 -28.61 -10.22
N TYR A 438 -11.85 -27.47 -9.65
CA TYR A 438 -10.80 -27.49 -8.64
C TYR A 438 -11.36 -27.55 -7.22
N THR A 439 -10.53 -28.07 -6.32
CA THR A 439 -10.84 -28.15 -4.88
C THR A 439 -9.64 -27.70 -4.06
N ILE A 440 -9.91 -27.13 -2.88
CA ILE A 440 -8.89 -26.78 -1.88
C ILE A 440 -9.24 -27.39 -0.52
N ASN A 441 -8.23 -27.86 0.19
CA ASN A 441 -8.36 -28.34 1.56
C ASN A 441 -8.26 -27.14 2.51
N THR A 442 -9.32 -26.90 3.27
CA THR A 442 -9.44 -25.76 4.20
C THR A 442 -9.20 -26.14 5.66
N ASN A 443 -8.82 -27.39 5.95
CA ASN A 443 -8.50 -27.80 7.32
C ASN A 443 -7.30 -27.02 7.85
N GLU A 444 -7.28 -26.77 9.16
CA GLU A 444 -6.20 -26.05 9.83
C GLU A 444 -4.81 -26.57 9.43
N GLY A 445 -3.92 -25.66 9.09
CA GLY A 445 -2.54 -25.95 8.66
C GLY A 445 -2.37 -26.39 7.20
N ASN A 446 -3.43 -26.78 6.48
CA ASN A 446 -3.33 -27.29 5.11
C ASN A 446 -3.66 -26.27 4.02
N LEU A 447 -4.31 -25.15 4.37
CA LEU A 447 -4.78 -24.16 3.40
C LEU A 447 -3.65 -23.60 2.53
N ALA A 448 -2.51 -23.25 3.12
CA ALA A 448 -1.38 -22.68 2.40
C ALA A 448 -0.83 -23.67 1.35
N ASN A 449 -0.62 -24.93 1.73
CA ASN A 449 -0.13 -25.96 0.82
C ASN A 449 -1.16 -26.28 -0.27
N SER A 450 -2.44 -26.31 0.07
CA SER A 450 -3.52 -26.56 -0.87
C SER A 450 -3.65 -25.44 -1.90
N LEU A 451 -3.52 -24.18 -1.48
CA LEU A 451 -3.49 -23.02 -2.38
C LEU A 451 -2.26 -23.05 -3.31
N ASN A 452 -1.08 -23.40 -2.78
CA ASN A 452 0.13 -23.56 -3.60
C ASN A 452 -0.02 -24.70 -4.62
N GLY A 453 -0.66 -25.81 -4.24
CA GLY A 453 -1.02 -26.89 -5.14
C GLY A 453 -1.93 -26.40 -6.27
N LEU A 454 -3.00 -25.69 -5.92
CA LEU A 454 -3.91 -25.07 -6.88
C LEU A 454 -3.18 -24.13 -7.85
N MET A 455 -2.29 -23.23 -7.34
CA MET A 455 -1.53 -22.31 -8.18
C MET A 455 -0.59 -23.02 -9.17
N LYS A 456 -0.04 -24.18 -8.80
CA LYS A 456 0.75 -25.02 -9.72
C LYS A 456 -0.14 -25.68 -10.78
N GLU A 457 -1.30 -26.19 -10.38
CA GLU A 457 -2.24 -26.90 -11.25
C GLU A 457 -2.87 -26.01 -12.32
N ILE A 458 -3.22 -24.75 -11.96
CA ILE A 458 -3.85 -23.78 -12.89
C ILE A 458 -2.85 -23.09 -13.83
N LYS A 459 -1.54 -23.22 -13.58
CA LYS A 459 -0.51 -22.50 -14.28
C LYS A 459 -0.59 -22.70 -15.81
N GLY A 460 -0.77 -21.60 -16.55
CA GLY A 460 -0.88 -21.60 -18.01
C GLY A 460 -2.26 -21.96 -18.56
N LYS A 461 -3.25 -22.24 -17.71
CA LYS A 461 -4.63 -22.46 -18.12
C LYS A 461 -5.39 -21.13 -18.27
N PRO A 462 -6.49 -21.07 -19.03
CA PRO A 462 -7.26 -19.83 -19.24
C PRO A 462 -7.72 -19.14 -17.97
N GLU A 463 -8.08 -19.92 -16.92
CA GLU A 463 -8.55 -19.46 -15.61
C GLU A 463 -7.44 -19.07 -14.64
N ASP A 464 -6.16 -19.30 -14.95
CA ASP A 464 -4.99 -19.06 -14.09
C ASP A 464 -5.04 -17.67 -13.43
N ARG A 465 -5.13 -16.61 -14.25
CA ARG A 465 -5.13 -15.23 -13.73
C ARG A 465 -6.34 -14.89 -12.87
N SER A 466 -7.50 -15.45 -13.18
CA SER A 466 -8.74 -15.15 -12.46
C SER A 466 -8.75 -15.80 -11.09
N ILE A 467 -8.33 -17.06 -11.01
CA ILE A 467 -8.24 -17.81 -9.75
C ILE A 467 -7.16 -17.17 -8.86
N GLU A 468 -5.99 -16.79 -9.42
CA GLU A 468 -4.93 -16.12 -8.68
C GLU A 468 -5.40 -14.76 -8.11
N LYS A 469 -6.07 -13.91 -8.91
CA LYS A 469 -6.64 -12.64 -8.45
C LYS A 469 -7.69 -12.84 -7.33
N PHE A 470 -8.52 -13.87 -7.47
CA PHE A 470 -9.54 -14.18 -6.45
C PHE A 470 -8.89 -14.70 -5.16
N ALA A 471 -7.90 -15.58 -5.27
CA ALA A 471 -7.15 -16.07 -4.13
C ALA A 471 -6.45 -14.93 -3.36
N ILE A 472 -5.79 -13.98 -4.07
CA ILE A 472 -5.19 -12.80 -3.45
C ILE A 472 -6.24 -11.94 -2.72
N ARG A 473 -7.43 -11.74 -3.31
CA ARG A 473 -8.52 -10.96 -2.68
C ARG A 473 -9.09 -11.62 -1.42
N SER A 474 -8.99 -12.95 -1.33
CA SER A 474 -9.44 -13.70 -0.18
C SER A 474 -8.46 -13.63 1.01
N MET A 475 -7.22 -13.21 0.78
CA MET A 475 -6.21 -13.05 1.83
C MET A 475 -6.48 -11.83 2.70
N SER A 476 -6.15 -11.96 3.99
CA SER A 476 -6.06 -10.84 4.92
C SER A 476 -4.96 -9.86 4.48
N LYS A 477 -4.99 -8.64 4.98
CA LYS A 477 -3.88 -7.68 4.74
C LYS A 477 -2.83 -7.84 5.81
N ALA A 478 -1.56 -7.84 5.42
CA ALA A 478 -0.48 -7.73 6.39
C ALA A 478 -0.52 -6.35 7.06
N ILE A 479 -0.30 -6.31 8.39
CA ILE A 479 -0.30 -5.11 9.20
C ILE A 479 0.90 -5.09 10.15
N TYR A 480 1.23 -3.92 10.68
CA TYR A 480 2.16 -3.80 11.80
C TYR A 480 1.42 -3.99 13.12
N SER A 481 2.03 -4.71 14.05
CA SER A 481 1.42 -5.02 15.35
C SER A 481 2.50 -5.31 16.39
N THR A 482 2.20 -5.11 17.67
CA THR A 482 3.05 -5.61 18.76
C THR A 482 2.68 -7.04 19.20
N LYS A 483 1.66 -7.63 18.61
CA LYS A 483 1.30 -9.03 18.84
C LYS A 483 2.25 -9.98 18.10
N LYS A 484 2.59 -11.10 18.74
CA LYS A 484 3.50 -12.14 18.19
C LYS A 484 2.72 -13.15 17.34
N GLU A 485 2.11 -12.68 16.28
CA GLU A 485 1.37 -13.54 15.35
C GLU A 485 2.22 -13.91 14.13
N LYS A 486 1.83 -14.98 13.45
CA LYS A 486 2.52 -15.47 12.24
C LYS A 486 2.31 -14.55 11.04
N HIS A 487 3.17 -14.69 10.05
CA HIS A 487 2.96 -14.13 8.72
C HIS A 487 2.51 -15.23 7.76
N PHE A 488 1.19 -15.41 7.60
CA PHE A 488 0.59 -16.49 6.82
C PHE A 488 1.18 -16.59 5.40
N GLY A 489 1.20 -15.49 4.64
CA GLY A 489 1.67 -15.51 3.24
C GLY A 489 3.15 -15.87 3.07
N LEU A 490 4.01 -15.64 4.07
CA LEU A 490 5.43 -16.01 4.06
C LEU A 490 5.70 -17.35 4.77
N SER A 491 4.72 -17.90 5.44
CA SER A 491 4.88 -19.09 6.30
C SER A 491 5.94 -18.91 7.39
N PHE A 492 6.06 -17.70 7.93
CA PHE A 492 6.98 -17.37 9.02
C PHE A 492 6.22 -17.29 10.34
N ARG A 493 6.76 -17.94 11.39
CA ARG A 493 6.19 -17.87 12.73
C ARG A 493 6.33 -16.48 13.34
N HIS A 494 7.48 -15.84 13.12
CA HIS A 494 7.77 -14.47 13.56
C HIS A 494 8.43 -13.72 12.42
N TYR A 495 7.96 -12.51 12.17
CA TYR A 495 8.47 -11.69 11.09
C TYR A 495 8.36 -10.21 11.45
N THR A 496 9.35 -9.43 11.05
CA THR A 496 9.37 -7.98 11.20
C THR A 496 9.84 -7.31 9.91
N HIS A 497 9.77 -6.00 9.86
CA HIS A 497 10.46 -5.20 8.87
C HIS A 497 11.65 -4.50 9.51
N PHE A 498 12.84 -4.71 8.96
CA PHE A 498 14.11 -4.19 9.44
C PHE A 498 14.94 -3.57 8.31
N THR A 499 14.67 -3.95 7.06
CA THR A 499 15.56 -3.78 5.91
C THR A 499 15.35 -2.50 5.10
N SER A 500 14.43 -1.60 5.49
CA SER A 500 14.19 -0.36 4.74
C SER A 500 13.86 0.85 5.65
N PRO A 501 14.76 1.26 6.56
CA PRO A 501 14.50 2.31 7.53
C PRO A 501 14.51 3.73 6.92
N ILE A 502 15.06 3.93 5.73
CA ILE A 502 15.01 5.24 5.04
C ILE A 502 13.58 5.58 4.64
N ARG A 503 12.80 4.57 4.27
CA ARG A 503 11.46 4.74 3.71
C ARG A 503 10.32 4.14 4.53
N ARG A 504 10.58 3.49 5.67
CA ARG A 504 9.56 2.93 6.57
C ARG A 504 9.91 3.20 8.03
N PHE A 505 9.03 3.90 8.73
CA PHE A 505 9.22 4.21 10.16
C PHE A 505 9.19 2.97 11.07
N PRO A 506 8.37 1.92 10.81
CA PRO A 506 8.46 0.68 11.56
C PRO A 506 9.85 0.08 11.65
N ASP A 507 10.64 0.14 10.57
CA ASP A 507 12.02 -0.35 10.54
C ASP A 507 12.92 0.47 11.47
N VAL A 508 12.73 1.79 11.55
CA VAL A 508 13.44 2.66 12.50
C VAL A 508 13.11 2.27 13.94
N MET A 509 11.84 1.99 14.23
CA MET A 509 11.42 1.50 15.56
C MET A 509 12.08 0.16 15.89
N VAL A 510 12.12 -0.75 14.93
CA VAL A 510 12.76 -2.08 15.08
C VAL A 510 14.26 -1.93 15.35
N HIS A 511 14.97 -1.08 14.61
CA HIS A 511 16.40 -0.80 14.85
C HIS A 511 16.67 -0.32 16.27
N ARG A 512 15.85 0.59 16.79
CA ARG A 512 15.97 1.13 18.16
C ARG A 512 15.68 0.07 19.21
N LEU A 513 14.55 -0.63 19.08
CA LEU A 513 14.15 -1.68 20.01
C LEU A 513 15.17 -2.82 20.07
N LEU A 514 15.64 -3.25 18.90
CA LEU A 514 16.67 -4.28 18.79
C LEU A 514 17.96 -3.85 19.52
N SER A 515 18.42 -2.61 19.26
CA SER A 515 19.62 -2.06 19.93
C SER A 515 19.43 -1.98 21.45
N ASP A 516 18.27 -1.51 21.92
CA ASP A 516 17.97 -1.41 23.33
C ASP A 516 17.98 -2.79 24.03
N TYR A 517 17.30 -3.78 23.44
CA TYR A 517 17.17 -5.10 24.05
C TYR A 517 18.45 -5.96 23.95
N MET A 518 19.29 -5.71 22.96
CA MET A 518 20.62 -6.36 22.88
C MET A 518 21.60 -5.79 23.92
N ASN A 519 21.38 -4.57 24.41
CA ASN A 519 22.19 -3.91 25.45
C ASN A 519 21.57 -4.03 26.86
N GLU A 520 20.69 -5.01 27.09
CA GLU A 520 20.04 -5.31 28.36
C GLU A 520 19.22 -4.14 28.94
N SER A 521 18.64 -3.33 28.08
CA SER A 521 17.78 -2.22 28.49
C SER A 521 16.44 -2.71 29.05
N LYS A 522 15.77 -1.85 29.85
CA LYS A 522 14.43 -2.14 30.37
C LYS A 522 13.40 -2.21 29.24
N PRO A 523 12.33 -3.03 29.38
CA PRO A 523 11.22 -3.05 28.45
C PRO A 523 10.63 -1.65 28.26
N LYS A 524 10.30 -1.32 27.02
CA LYS A 524 9.69 -0.02 26.65
C LYS A 524 8.18 -0.05 26.88
N GLU A 525 7.56 1.13 26.90
CA GLU A 525 6.12 1.25 27.02
C GLU A 525 5.44 0.74 25.73
N LYS A 526 4.60 -0.28 25.88
CA LYS A 526 3.92 -0.94 24.76
C LYS A 526 2.93 -0.03 24.04
N THR A 527 2.22 0.82 24.77
CA THR A 527 1.13 1.67 24.25
C THR A 527 1.59 2.56 23.09
N TYR A 528 2.79 3.15 23.20
CA TYR A 528 3.37 3.94 22.12
C TYR A 528 3.53 3.13 20.82
N TYR A 529 4.08 1.93 20.92
CA TYR A 529 4.30 1.07 19.73
C TYR A 529 2.99 0.54 19.15
N ASP A 530 1.97 0.25 19.97
CA ASP A 530 0.64 -0.13 19.49
C ASP A 530 0.01 0.99 18.63
N ILE A 531 0.10 2.24 19.12
CA ILE A 531 -0.39 3.42 18.37
C ILE A 531 0.38 3.59 17.05
N MET A 532 1.72 3.51 17.10
CA MET A 532 2.56 3.69 15.92
C MET A 532 2.40 2.57 14.90
N CYS A 533 2.17 1.34 15.32
CA CYS A 533 1.86 0.21 14.43
C CYS A 533 0.55 0.44 13.66
N LYS A 534 -0.51 0.84 14.36
CA LYS A 534 -1.80 1.18 13.74
C LYS A 534 -1.65 2.34 12.76
N HIS A 535 -0.95 3.41 13.18
CA HIS A 535 -0.70 4.57 12.33
C HIS A 535 0.09 4.19 11.08
N SER A 536 1.20 3.47 11.21
CA SER A 536 2.04 3.04 10.09
C SER A 536 1.27 2.17 9.10
N SER A 537 0.43 1.24 9.58
CA SER A 537 -0.42 0.41 8.71
C SER A 537 -1.45 1.25 7.96
N LYS A 538 -2.04 2.28 8.61
CA LYS A 538 -2.98 3.21 7.98
C LYS A 538 -2.29 4.06 6.90
N MET A 539 -1.09 4.57 7.17
CA MET A 539 -0.32 5.38 6.21
C MET A 539 0.15 4.54 5.02
N GLU A 540 0.56 3.28 5.21
CA GLU A 540 0.89 2.35 4.13
C GLU A 540 -0.31 2.11 3.20
N ILE A 541 -1.51 1.89 3.77
CA ILE A 541 -2.73 1.73 2.98
C ILE A 541 -3.05 3.01 2.19
N ASN A 542 -2.85 4.19 2.82
CA ASN A 542 -3.09 5.48 2.17
C ASN A 542 -2.10 5.70 1.02
N ALA A 543 -0.81 5.42 1.24
CA ALA A 543 0.25 5.50 0.22
C ALA A 543 -0.06 4.58 -0.98
N SER A 544 -0.41 3.31 -0.73
CA SER A 544 -0.78 2.35 -1.78
C SER A 544 -2.02 2.77 -2.58
N LYS A 545 -3.00 3.43 -1.93
CA LYS A 545 -4.17 3.97 -2.63
C LYS A 545 -3.79 5.14 -3.53
N ALA A 546 -2.94 6.06 -3.05
CA ALA A 546 -2.47 7.21 -3.82
C ALA A 546 -1.62 6.77 -5.03
N GLU A 547 -0.69 5.82 -4.83
CA GLU A 547 0.10 5.21 -5.90
C GLU A 547 -0.83 4.62 -6.98
N ARG A 548 -1.82 3.82 -6.59
CA ARG A 548 -2.79 3.21 -7.52
C ARG A 548 -3.58 4.25 -8.30
N GLU A 549 -3.99 5.35 -7.66
CA GLU A 549 -4.68 6.43 -8.36
C GLU A 549 -3.76 7.18 -9.33
N SER A 550 -2.46 7.32 -9.03
CA SER A 550 -1.48 7.90 -9.96
C SER A 550 -1.24 6.99 -11.17
N ILE A 551 -1.22 5.68 -10.96
CA ILE A 551 -1.14 4.67 -12.04
C ILE A 551 -2.38 4.76 -12.94
N LYS A 552 -3.60 4.80 -12.36
CA LYS A 552 -4.84 4.94 -13.14
C LYS A 552 -4.89 6.23 -13.95
N TYR A 553 -4.40 7.33 -13.37
CA TYR A 553 -4.29 8.59 -14.11
C TYR A 553 -3.41 8.40 -15.36
N LYS A 554 -2.23 7.82 -15.22
CA LYS A 554 -1.32 7.57 -16.34
C LYS A 554 -1.86 6.54 -17.34
N GLN A 555 -2.62 5.55 -16.89
CA GLN A 555 -3.33 4.62 -17.78
C GLN A 555 -4.38 5.34 -18.62
N ALA A 556 -5.21 6.19 -18.03
CA ALA A 556 -6.21 6.95 -18.76
C ALA A 556 -5.57 7.94 -19.76
N GLU A 557 -4.49 8.64 -19.35
CA GLU A 557 -3.72 9.53 -20.22
C GLU A 557 -3.09 8.76 -21.38
N PHE A 558 -2.48 7.60 -21.14
CA PHE A 558 -1.89 6.76 -22.19
C PHE A 558 -2.96 6.24 -23.16
N MET A 559 -4.06 5.72 -22.65
CA MET A 559 -5.11 5.14 -23.47
C MET A 559 -5.91 6.18 -24.28
N SER A 560 -5.82 7.47 -23.91
CA SER A 560 -6.45 8.54 -24.71
C SER A 560 -5.90 8.63 -26.14
N MET A 561 -4.66 8.20 -26.36
CA MET A 561 -4.02 8.14 -27.69
C MET A 561 -4.56 7.00 -28.56
N PHE A 562 -5.36 6.09 -27.99
CA PHE A 562 -5.83 4.87 -28.64
C PHE A 562 -7.35 4.80 -28.75
N ILE A 563 -8.06 5.92 -28.57
CA ILE A 563 -9.51 5.98 -28.77
C ILE A 563 -9.85 5.51 -30.20
N GLY A 564 -10.83 4.62 -30.32
CA GLY A 564 -11.26 3.99 -31.56
C GLY A 564 -10.50 2.72 -31.94
N LYS A 565 -9.34 2.41 -31.34
CA LYS A 565 -8.56 1.19 -31.58
C LYS A 565 -9.13 -0.03 -30.86
N LYS A 566 -8.91 -1.20 -31.48
CA LYS A 566 -9.34 -2.51 -30.98
C LYS A 566 -8.16 -3.27 -30.38
N PHE A 567 -8.41 -4.00 -29.29
CA PHE A 567 -7.41 -4.75 -28.53
C PHE A 567 -7.95 -6.10 -28.07
N GLU A 568 -7.05 -7.05 -27.89
CA GLU A 568 -7.33 -8.26 -27.11
C GLU A 568 -7.28 -7.89 -25.62
N ALA A 569 -8.24 -8.39 -24.86
CA ALA A 569 -8.34 -8.12 -23.43
C ALA A 569 -8.79 -9.37 -22.65
N VAL A 570 -8.53 -9.37 -21.36
CA VAL A 570 -8.98 -10.43 -20.44
C VAL A 570 -9.87 -9.82 -19.38
N ILE A 571 -11.01 -10.41 -19.11
CA ILE A 571 -11.91 -9.96 -18.06
C ILE A 571 -11.21 -10.04 -16.69
N SER A 572 -11.01 -8.89 -16.08
CA SER A 572 -10.31 -8.71 -14.79
C SER A 572 -11.25 -8.51 -13.61
N GLY A 573 -12.53 -8.22 -13.87
CA GLY A 573 -13.55 -8.01 -12.86
C GLY A 573 -14.95 -8.06 -13.43
N VAL A 574 -15.92 -8.52 -12.63
CA VAL A 574 -17.35 -8.54 -12.99
C VAL A 574 -18.14 -7.92 -11.85
N THR A 575 -18.99 -6.97 -12.15
CA THR A 575 -19.79 -6.21 -11.19
C THR A 575 -21.21 -5.97 -11.72
N GLU A 576 -22.10 -5.48 -10.88
CA GLU A 576 -23.47 -5.08 -11.30
C GLU A 576 -23.47 -3.95 -12.34
N TRP A 577 -22.38 -3.17 -12.46
CA TRP A 577 -22.25 -2.05 -13.40
C TRP A 577 -21.73 -2.49 -14.77
N GLY A 578 -21.00 -3.60 -14.84
CA GLY A 578 -20.36 -4.07 -16.05
C GLY A 578 -19.16 -4.97 -15.82
N VAL A 579 -18.42 -5.14 -16.90
CA VAL A 579 -17.24 -5.99 -16.98
C VAL A 579 -15.99 -5.11 -17.04
N TYR A 580 -15.07 -5.31 -16.12
CA TYR A 580 -13.71 -4.75 -16.21
C TYR A 580 -12.86 -5.66 -17.09
N ALA A 581 -12.13 -5.10 -18.01
CA ALA A 581 -11.25 -5.82 -18.92
C ALA A 581 -9.85 -5.19 -18.91
N GLU A 582 -8.83 -6.04 -18.77
CA GLU A 582 -7.41 -5.68 -18.82
C GLU A 582 -6.91 -5.96 -20.25
N ILE A 583 -6.46 -4.93 -20.94
CA ILE A 583 -5.88 -5.03 -22.30
C ILE A 583 -4.55 -5.77 -22.19
N VAL A 584 -4.36 -6.81 -23.04
CA VAL A 584 -3.19 -7.70 -22.95
C VAL A 584 -1.87 -6.98 -23.22
N GLU A 585 -1.86 -6.09 -24.21
CA GLU A 585 -0.65 -5.38 -24.65
C GLU A 585 -0.20 -4.31 -23.66
N THR A 586 -1.14 -3.53 -23.12
CA THR A 586 -0.86 -2.35 -22.30
C THR A 586 -1.08 -2.58 -20.81
N LEU A 587 -1.71 -3.70 -20.43
CA LEU A 587 -2.15 -4.00 -19.08
C LEU A 587 -3.07 -2.92 -18.44
N CYS A 588 -3.60 -2.02 -19.28
CA CYS A 588 -4.55 -0.99 -18.83
C CYS A 588 -5.93 -1.63 -18.65
N GLU A 589 -6.60 -1.28 -17.55
CA GLU A 589 -7.92 -1.79 -17.21
C GLU A 589 -9.00 -0.77 -17.57
N GLY A 590 -10.03 -1.18 -18.30
CA GLY A 590 -11.19 -0.35 -18.60
C GLY A 590 -12.51 -1.04 -18.27
N LEU A 591 -13.60 -0.27 -18.29
CA LEU A 591 -14.95 -0.74 -17.97
C LEU A 591 -15.81 -0.86 -19.25
N ILE A 592 -16.37 -2.04 -19.48
CA ILE A 592 -17.46 -2.27 -20.40
C ILE A 592 -18.76 -2.18 -19.60
N LYS A 593 -19.52 -1.11 -19.79
CA LYS A 593 -20.78 -0.89 -19.05
C LYS A 593 -21.85 -1.88 -19.55
N ILE A 594 -22.66 -2.45 -18.63
CA ILE A 594 -23.82 -3.30 -19.03
C ILE A 594 -24.73 -2.54 -19.98
N SER A 595 -24.93 -1.23 -19.75
CA SER A 595 -25.77 -0.39 -20.59
C SER A 595 -25.26 -0.20 -22.03
N SER A 596 -23.97 -0.48 -22.32
CA SER A 596 -23.42 -0.47 -23.68
C SER A 596 -23.60 -1.79 -24.41
N MET A 597 -23.94 -2.88 -23.71
CA MET A 597 -24.17 -4.21 -24.28
C MET A 597 -25.61 -4.32 -24.77
N LYS A 598 -25.84 -3.91 -26.05
CA LYS A 598 -27.20 -3.74 -26.60
C LYS A 598 -27.79 -5.01 -27.22
N ASP A 599 -27.01 -6.10 -27.34
CA ASP A 599 -27.42 -7.34 -28.00
C ASP A 599 -28.32 -8.22 -27.13
N ASP A 600 -28.41 -7.95 -25.83
CA ASP A 600 -29.32 -8.67 -24.91
C ASP A 600 -29.52 -7.88 -23.61
N HIS A 601 -30.39 -8.38 -22.73
CA HIS A 601 -30.52 -7.93 -21.35
C HIS A 601 -29.62 -8.76 -20.45
N TYR A 602 -28.57 -8.16 -19.93
CA TYR A 602 -27.54 -8.81 -19.15
C TYR A 602 -27.80 -8.69 -17.64
N VAL A 603 -27.67 -9.79 -16.91
CA VAL A 603 -27.89 -9.89 -15.45
C VAL A 603 -26.63 -10.35 -14.75
N PHE A 604 -26.25 -9.66 -13.68
CA PHE A 604 -25.13 -10.01 -12.83
C PHE A 604 -25.54 -11.11 -11.82
N ASP A 605 -24.76 -12.18 -11.76
CA ASP A 605 -24.85 -13.28 -10.81
C ASP A 605 -23.67 -13.14 -9.83
N SER A 606 -23.96 -12.62 -8.63
CA SER A 606 -22.94 -12.38 -7.60
C SER A 606 -22.32 -13.65 -7.03
N GLU A 607 -23.08 -14.77 -6.98
CA GLU A 607 -22.58 -16.04 -6.46
C GLU A 607 -21.55 -16.68 -7.42
N LYS A 608 -21.82 -16.57 -8.73
CA LYS A 608 -20.95 -17.12 -9.77
C LYS A 608 -19.99 -16.11 -10.36
N MET A 609 -20.00 -14.85 -9.87
CA MET A 609 -19.16 -13.77 -10.36
C MET A 609 -19.13 -13.66 -11.88
N ARG A 610 -20.34 -13.65 -12.51
CA ARG A 610 -20.50 -13.59 -13.95
C ARG A 610 -21.69 -12.73 -14.36
N ILE A 611 -21.68 -12.26 -15.59
CA ILE A 611 -22.83 -11.63 -16.25
C ILE A 611 -23.34 -12.59 -17.30
N THR A 612 -24.65 -12.78 -17.38
CA THR A 612 -25.31 -13.69 -18.32
C THR A 612 -26.42 -12.97 -19.07
N GLY A 613 -26.46 -13.11 -20.39
CA GLY A 613 -27.53 -12.63 -21.25
C GLY A 613 -28.81 -13.47 -21.04
N ARG A 614 -29.96 -12.82 -20.96
CA ARG A 614 -31.25 -13.51 -20.74
C ARG A 614 -31.65 -14.37 -21.92
N ASN A 615 -31.50 -13.85 -23.14
CA ASN A 615 -31.97 -14.53 -24.36
C ASN A 615 -30.83 -15.28 -25.06
N ASN A 616 -29.70 -14.61 -25.32
CA ASN A 616 -28.56 -15.16 -26.06
C ASN A 616 -27.70 -16.12 -25.24
N LYS A 617 -27.92 -16.20 -23.90
CA LYS A 617 -27.14 -17.05 -22.95
C LYS A 617 -25.62 -16.78 -22.96
N LYS A 618 -25.15 -15.70 -23.60
CA LYS A 618 -23.73 -15.33 -23.53
C LYS A 618 -23.31 -15.10 -22.07
N ILE A 619 -22.15 -15.60 -21.73
CA ILE A 619 -21.59 -15.51 -20.37
C ILE A 619 -20.30 -14.71 -20.43
N PHE A 620 -20.17 -13.71 -19.53
CA PHE A 620 -18.94 -12.98 -19.27
C PHE A 620 -18.47 -13.30 -17.84
N ARG A 621 -17.29 -13.91 -17.74
CA ARG A 621 -16.70 -14.35 -16.47
C ARG A 621 -15.24 -13.95 -16.34
N LEU A 622 -14.74 -13.89 -15.14
CA LEU A 622 -13.33 -13.59 -14.85
C LEU A 622 -12.40 -14.52 -15.67
N GLY A 623 -11.30 -13.94 -16.18
CA GLY A 623 -10.28 -14.67 -16.95
C GLY A 623 -10.63 -14.93 -18.40
N GLN A 624 -11.84 -14.66 -18.85
CA GLN A 624 -12.26 -14.85 -20.24
C GLN A 624 -11.58 -13.85 -21.16
N SER A 625 -11.01 -14.33 -22.26
CA SER A 625 -10.50 -13.49 -23.35
C SER A 625 -11.65 -12.89 -24.13
N ILE A 626 -11.56 -11.60 -24.41
CA ILE A 626 -12.53 -10.85 -25.21
C ILE A 626 -11.80 -9.85 -26.09
N ARG A 627 -12.47 -9.41 -27.14
CA ARG A 627 -11.98 -8.31 -27.99
C ARG A 627 -12.75 -7.03 -27.63
N VAL A 628 -12.01 -5.94 -27.43
CA VAL A 628 -12.56 -4.66 -26.96
C VAL A 628 -12.10 -3.51 -27.85
N LYS A 629 -12.92 -2.46 -27.90
CA LYS A 629 -12.59 -1.17 -28.52
C LYS A 629 -12.55 -0.09 -27.45
N VAL A 630 -11.54 0.77 -27.47
CA VAL A 630 -11.46 1.95 -26.58
C VAL A 630 -12.44 3.00 -27.11
N ILE A 631 -13.42 3.38 -26.30
CA ILE A 631 -14.45 4.33 -26.68
C ILE A 631 -14.13 5.73 -26.18
N ASP A 632 -13.72 5.84 -24.92
CA ASP A 632 -13.45 7.12 -24.26
C ASP A 632 -12.50 6.95 -23.09
N THR A 633 -11.86 8.04 -22.70
CA THR A 633 -11.03 8.11 -21.50
C THR A 633 -11.32 9.40 -20.74
N ASP A 634 -11.60 9.28 -19.47
CA ASP A 634 -11.80 10.44 -18.60
C ASP A 634 -10.58 10.58 -17.68
N ILE A 635 -9.70 11.51 -18.01
CA ILE A 635 -8.44 11.77 -17.27
C ILE A 635 -8.74 12.24 -15.84
N GLU A 636 -9.77 13.08 -15.65
CA GLU A 636 -10.14 13.58 -14.33
C GLU A 636 -10.72 12.47 -13.45
N LYS A 637 -11.57 11.60 -14.01
CA LYS A 637 -12.13 10.45 -13.29
C LYS A 637 -11.18 9.26 -13.26
N ARG A 638 -10.10 9.31 -14.05
CA ARG A 638 -9.10 8.23 -14.16
C ARG A 638 -9.75 6.92 -14.60
N THR A 639 -10.59 6.99 -15.63
CA THR A 639 -11.34 5.84 -16.14
C THR A 639 -11.14 5.68 -17.64
N ILE A 640 -11.24 4.44 -18.11
CA ILE A 640 -11.20 4.03 -19.49
C ILE A 640 -12.51 3.32 -19.80
N ASP A 641 -13.26 3.81 -20.77
CA ASP A 641 -14.51 3.20 -21.23
C ASP A 641 -14.22 2.32 -22.45
N LEU A 642 -14.65 1.08 -22.36
CA LEU A 642 -14.48 0.06 -23.39
C LEU A 642 -15.82 -0.42 -23.91
N GLU A 643 -15.85 -0.96 -25.12
CA GLU A 643 -16.98 -1.64 -25.75
C GLU A 643 -16.54 -3.00 -26.30
N LEU A 644 -17.44 -3.99 -26.32
CA LEU A 644 -17.20 -5.27 -26.99
C LEU A 644 -17.08 -5.05 -28.52
N SER A 645 -16.10 -5.69 -29.13
CA SER A 645 -15.82 -5.54 -30.58
C SER A 645 -16.00 -6.82 -31.35
#